data_f2ee889a36b0cc53f91562d0df009478
#
_entry.id   f2ee889a36b0cc53f91562d0df009478
#
_cell.length_a   1.000
_cell.length_b   1.000
_cell.length_c   1.000
_cell.angle_alpha   90.00
_cell.angle_beta   90.00
_cell.angle_gamma   90.00
#
_symmetry.space_group_name_H-M   'P 1'
#
loop_
_entity.id
_entity.type
_entity.pdbx_description
1 polymer ?
#
loop_
_entity_poly.entity_id
_entity_poly.type
_entity_poly.pdbx_seq_one_letter_code
_entity_poly.pdbx_strand_id
1 'polypeptide(L)'
;ISNDGQPLCNGTYKFNVRFNTNESEANKLTLPVTISVTGQKPQMAVAKVVNFGDLLVGESKTLTVEVVNEGYASFGYYGSLSGNRISCNSEHFEAPTYISGGFPARSAQTFDVTFAPKAAGSHTGAITFKHSDGTEFKVTVRGVATDPANIEVTPDTLEVGVLDVDVPTTTTAEFTIANTGDYPLEYVFPKFSDQQLEKQTKSAHKYGYAAESNLNGSAEFAYDGNAALIGGTDITSSFSDDVYLSKEIALGFSFPFYGKAYDRVYISSFGGIAFNNGENVYRSPLTETAYGLDGVAYISAYGYELAFGPESKVEYAKKDGKFVVNYSNVMALVYDQDYTPISFRIVLSSNGDIEVYYDSYEAASLFQSGSTLYCGIHDPEDADPLTVTSADVADYWGNNDDPAGDVYNYFTSQTAVRFVAPKASFITGITPAYGIINPGDKATLTASVAANENLVAGDTYNRITLLSNDPDQSTSYIRFNASVVGASLQPVAILESDAIDFGKVFRTSVAQLPVTVKNVGKDSLEVGAIALANGNVEFDVEVPFKLAPGMSKDIVVSLPTVAEGSVEDVMTITTNGGDLVANIKGEVIGVPTIELSYTEITDTLESGTELKKPLTISNNGNEPLVYAIAPNALIDFAEEVDENSKTSYAYAASVDGGTEYDWIDIETTGLGEQNNFSYYNSHDYVAVELPFEFPFYGKKYSKMYIYNTGFVSFTERVDQKMWPEPPATFPEGTIYTNIIAPYWGMHTMDMSKTAGTYHYITEDEAIVSFMEYGNTMNMGVCYQLIMKKDGSFK
;
A
#
# COMPACT_ATOMS: atom_id res chain seq x y z
N ILE A 1 -15.06 -67.86 -9.75
CA ILE A 1 -16.24 -67.32 -10.47
C ILE A 1 -17.14 -66.72 -9.38
N SER A 2 -17.58 -65.50 -9.51
CA SER A 2 -18.56 -64.85 -8.67
C SER A 2 -19.97 -65.42 -8.85
N ASN A 3 -20.93 -64.99 -8.02
CA ASN A 3 -22.30 -65.50 -8.10
C ASN A 3 -22.99 -65.21 -9.46
N ASP A 4 -22.51 -64.24 -10.19
CA ASP A 4 -23.01 -63.84 -11.54
C ASP A 4 -22.25 -64.55 -12.66
N GLY A 5 -21.36 -65.48 -12.37
CA GLY A 5 -20.58 -66.25 -13.35
C GLY A 5 -19.36 -65.53 -13.89
N GLN A 6 -19.04 -64.35 -13.40
CA GLN A 6 -17.87 -63.58 -13.88
C GLN A 6 -16.58 -64.06 -13.13
N PRO A 7 -15.37 -63.90 -13.77
CA PRO A 7 -14.10 -64.12 -13.11
C PRO A 7 -13.94 -63.21 -11.88
N LEU A 8 -13.25 -63.69 -10.86
CA LEU A 8 -12.85 -62.86 -9.72
C LEU A 8 -11.65 -62.01 -10.09
N CYS A 9 -11.61 -60.75 -9.59
CA CYS A 9 -10.44 -59.89 -9.70
C CYS A 9 -9.25 -60.45 -8.90
N ASN A 10 -8.02 -60.00 -9.22
CA ASN A 10 -6.85 -60.28 -8.41
C ASN A 10 -7.06 -59.71 -7.01
N GLY A 11 -6.78 -60.52 -5.98
CA GLY A 11 -6.96 -60.09 -4.58
C GLY A 11 -7.12 -61.28 -3.64
N THR A 12 -7.28 -60.92 -2.37
CA THR A 12 -7.54 -61.96 -1.34
C THR A 12 -8.97 -61.81 -0.83
N TYR A 13 -9.72 -62.86 -1.01
CA TYR A 13 -11.13 -62.96 -0.64
C TYR A 13 -11.23 -63.77 0.67
N LYS A 14 -11.88 -63.24 1.66
CA LYS A 14 -12.11 -63.88 2.95
C LYS A 14 -13.63 -64.03 3.15
N PHE A 15 -14.09 -65.21 3.39
CA PHE A 15 -15.50 -65.45 3.68
C PHE A 15 -15.62 -66.62 4.68
N ASN A 16 -16.76 -66.73 5.26
CA ASN A 16 -17.05 -67.77 6.24
C ASN A 16 -18.11 -68.73 5.70
N VAL A 17 -17.79 -69.96 5.63
CA VAL A 17 -18.80 -71.03 5.36
C VAL A 17 -19.41 -71.42 6.71
N ARG A 18 -20.71 -71.22 6.81
CA ARG A 18 -21.46 -71.60 8.00
C ARG A 18 -22.15 -72.92 7.79
N PHE A 19 -21.94 -73.82 8.76
CA PHE A 19 -22.62 -75.09 8.81
C PHE A 19 -23.65 -74.97 9.92
N ASN A 20 -24.91 -75.23 9.59
CA ASN A 20 -25.94 -75.43 10.58
C ASN A 20 -26.11 -76.95 10.80
N THR A 21 -26.00 -77.37 12.01
CA THR A 21 -26.10 -78.80 12.37
C THR A 21 -27.23 -78.99 13.35
N ASN A 22 -27.60 -80.20 13.54
CA ASN A 22 -28.58 -80.63 14.61
C ASN A 22 -27.91 -81.03 15.93
N GLU A 23 -26.59 -80.71 16.04
CA GLU A 23 -25.86 -81.03 17.29
C GLU A 23 -26.22 -79.96 18.34
N SER A 24 -26.41 -80.33 19.55
CA SER A 24 -26.91 -79.50 20.66
C SER A 24 -25.90 -78.45 21.13
N GLU A 25 -24.60 -78.77 21.08
CA GLU A 25 -23.52 -77.90 21.56
C GLU A 25 -22.82 -77.13 20.46
N ALA A 26 -22.87 -77.63 19.19
CA ALA A 26 -22.22 -76.99 18.02
C ALA A 26 -23.17 -76.77 16.85
N ASN A 27 -24.37 -76.26 17.09
CA ASN A 27 -25.38 -76.01 16.04
C ASN A 27 -25.02 -75.01 14.95
N LYS A 28 -23.94 -74.26 15.19
CA LYS A 28 -23.41 -73.33 14.19
C LYS A 28 -21.87 -73.40 14.16
N LEU A 29 -21.34 -74.05 13.20
CA LEU A 29 -19.89 -74.04 12.91
C LEU A 29 -19.56 -73.10 11.83
N THR A 30 -18.49 -72.34 11.98
CA THR A 30 -18.01 -71.38 10.99
C THR A 30 -16.60 -71.77 10.54
N LEU A 31 -16.42 -72.00 9.25
CA LEU A 31 -15.14 -72.28 8.59
C LEU A 31 -14.67 -71.00 7.87
N PRO A 32 -13.65 -70.33 8.33
CA PRO A 32 -13.07 -69.20 7.57
C PRO A 32 -12.32 -69.77 6.36
N VAL A 33 -12.62 -69.23 5.20
CA VAL A 33 -11.97 -69.54 3.93
C VAL A 33 -11.28 -68.32 3.40
N THR A 34 -10.03 -68.47 3.02
CA THR A 34 -9.25 -67.42 2.36
C THR A 34 -8.83 -67.94 0.97
N ILE A 35 -9.19 -67.20 -0.06
CA ILE A 35 -8.83 -67.50 -1.46
C ILE A 35 -8.01 -66.33 -2.01
N SER A 36 -6.83 -66.60 -2.53
CA SER A 36 -6.03 -65.59 -3.28
C SER A 36 -6.19 -65.88 -4.76
N VAL A 37 -6.67 -64.88 -5.49
CA VAL A 37 -6.78 -64.90 -6.96
C VAL A 37 -5.62 -64.13 -7.55
N THR A 38 -4.89 -64.75 -8.48
CA THR A 38 -3.72 -64.14 -9.17
C THR A 38 -3.77 -64.49 -10.67
N GLY A 39 -2.93 -63.83 -11.46
CA GLY A 39 -2.78 -64.15 -12.90
C GLY A 39 -3.78 -63.47 -13.82
N GLN A 40 -4.71 -62.73 -13.27
CA GLN A 40 -5.57 -61.86 -14.09
C GLN A 40 -4.77 -60.66 -14.65
N LYS A 41 -5.19 -60.12 -15.77
CA LYS A 41 -4.54 -58.96 -16.45
C LYS A 41 -5.48 -57.78 -16.50
N PRO A 42 -4.95 -56.53 -16.45
CA PRO A 42 -5.73 -55.34 -16.79
C PRO A 42 -6.04 -55.31 -18.30
N GLN A 43 -7.19 -54.74 -18.65
CA GLN A 43 -7.61 -54.48 -20.01
C GLN A 43 -8.19 -53.09 -20.10
N MET A 44 -7.43 -52.19 -20.74
CA MET A 44 -7.77 -50.77 -20.77
C MET A 44 -8.61 -50.46 -22.02
N ALA A 45 -9.79 -49.92 -21.78
CA ALA A 45 -10.64 -49.31 -22.83
C ALA A 45 -10.50 -47.80 -22.76
N VAL A 46 -9.91 -47.20 -23.76
CA VAL A 46 -9.63 -45.78 -23.84
C VAL A 46 -10.28 -45.19 -25.10
N ALA A 47 -10.64 -43.88 -25.05
CA ALA A 47 -11.02 -43.16 -26.23
C ALA A 47 -9.92 -43.23 -27.30
N LYS A 48 -10.26 -43.39 -28.56
CA LYS A 48 -9.28 -43.51 -29.65
C LYS A 48 -8.44 -42.23 -29.76
N VAL A 49 -9.09 -41.08 -29.63
CA VAL A 49 -8.44 -39.76 -29.68
C VAL A 49 -9.25 -38.79 -28.85
N VAL A 50 -8.58 -38.04 -27.99
CA VAL A 50 -9.13 -36.87 -27.28
C VAL A 50 -8.81 -35.65 -28.14
N ASN A 51 -9.84 -34.90 -28.54
CA ASN A 51 -9.70 -33.74 -29.42
C ASN A 51 -10.05 -32.47 -28.66
N PHE A 52 -9.09 -31.57 -28.54
CA PHE A 52 -9.23 -30.30 -27.86
C PHE A 52 -9.88 -29.22 -28.73
N GLY A 53 -9.87 -29.43 -30.09
CA GLY A 53 -10.33 -28.41 -31.03
C GLY A 53 -9.25 -27.39 -31.35
N ASP A 54 -9.70 -26.17 -31.65
CA ASP A 54 -8.85 -25.08 -32.06
C ASP A 54 -8.65 -24.13 -30.87
N LEU A 55 -7.40 -23.71 -30.60
CA LEU A 55 -7.01 -22.73 -29.59
C LEU A 55 -6.04 -21.73 -30.21
N LEU A 56 -5.87 -20.59 -29.56
CA LEU A 56 -4.75 -19.69 -29.83
C LEU A 56 -3.50 -20.15 -29.08
N VAL A 57 -2.33 -19.86 -29.63
CA VAL A 57 -1.07 -20.01 -28.93
C VAL A 57 -1.12 -19.11 -27.69
N GLY A 58 -0.72 -19.61 -26.51
CA GLY A 58 -0.85 -18.94 -25.22
C GLY A 58 -2.17 -19.21 -24.48
N GLU A 59 -3.20 -19.73 -25.14
CA GLU A 59 -4.41 -20.22 -24.47
C GLU A 59 -4.23 -21.66 -23.96
N SER A 60 -5.03 -22.04 -22.98
CA SER A 60 -5.07 -23.42 -22.51
C SER A 60 -6.50 -23.94 -22.38
N LYS A 61 -6.66 -25.25 -22.57
CA LYS A 61 -7.94 -25.95 -22.41
C LYS A 61 -7.73 -27.31 -21.77
N THR A 62 -8.43 -27.53 -20.66
CA THR A 62 -8.42 -28.79 -19.94
C THR A 62 -9.67 -29.63 -20.29
N LEU A 63 -9.45 -30.92 -20.56
CA LEU A 63 -10.50 -31.91 -20.73
C LEU A 63 -10.30 -33.08 -19.79
N THR A 64 -11.37 -33.47 -19.12
CA THR A 64 -11.39 -34.69 -18.29
C THR A 64 -11.52 -35.91 -19.18
N VAL A 65 -10.59 -36.83 -19.07
CA VAL A 65 -10.49 -38.05 -19.84
C VAL A 65 -10.89 -39.25 -19.00
N GLU A 66 -11.83 -40.04 -19.45
CA GLU A 66 -12.23 -41.29 -18.81
C GLU A 66 -11.52 -42.48 -19.46
N VAL A 67 -10.98 -43.33 -18.61
CA VAL A 67 -10.40 -44.64 -19.01
C VAL A 67 -11.06 -45.76 -18.20
N VAL A 68 -11.54 -46.76 -18.85
CA VAL A 68 -12.21 -47.93 -18.24
C VAL A 68 -11.26 -49.13 -18.22
N ASN A 69 -10.99 -49.68 -17.04
CA ASN A 69 -10.33 -50.97 -16.94
C ASN A 69 -11.36 -52.10 -16.94
N GLU A 70 -11.58 -52.70 -18.11
CA GLU A 70 -12.47 -53.85 -18.28
C GLU A 70 -11.87 -55.18 -17.78
N GLY A 71 -10.57 -55.14 -17.44
CA GLY A 71 -9.83 -56.28 -16.96
C GLY A 71 -10.09 -56.63 -15.50
N TYR A 72 -9.61 -57.78 -15.11
CA TYR A 72 -9.79 -58.30 -13.74
C TYR A 72 -8.55 -58.08 -12.83
N ALA A 73 -7.58 -57.29 -13.23
CA ALA A 73 -6.45 -56.80 -12.46
C ALA A 73 -6.36 -55.27 -12.50
N SER A 74 -5.93 -54.64 -11.44
CA SER A 74 -5.67 -53.23 -11.42
C SER A 74 -4.42 -52.88 -12.24
N PHE A 75 -4.42 -51.70 -12.89
CA PHE A 75 -3.29 -51.16 -13.58
C PHE A 75 -2.68 -50.02 -12.72
N GLY A 76 -1.46 -50.21 -12.24
CA GLY A 76 -0.79 -49.28 -11.34
C GLY A 76 0.22 -50.00 -10.46
N TYR A 77 0.82 -49.29 -9.54
CA TYR A 77 1.76 -49.82 -8.54
C TYR A 77 1.29 -49.40 -7.16
N TYR A 78 1.07 -50.37 -6.28
CA TYR A 78 0.48 -50.15 -4.94
C TYR A 78 -0.78 -49.25 -4.93
N GLY A 79 -1.60 -49.38 -5.99
CA GLY A 79 -2.87 -48.67 -6.07
C GLY A 79 -2.77 -47.22 -6.56
N SER A 80 -1.62 -46.80 -7.12
CA SER A 80 -1.48 -45.49 -7.75
C SER A 80 -0.50 -45.49 -8.93
N LEU A 81 -0.55 -44.42 -9.72
CA LEU A 81 0.39 -44.17 -10.83
C LEU A 81 1.00 -42.79 -10.65
N SER A 82 2.34 -42.69 -10.70
CA SER A 82 3.07 -41.42 -10.54
C SER A 82 4.43 -41.44 -11.19
N GLY A 83 5.02 -40.25 -11.32
CA GLY A 83 6.35 -40.04 -11.81
C GLY A 83 6.58 -40.59 -13.23
N ASN A 84 7.72 -41.20 -13.51
CA ASN A 84 8.13 -41.68 -14.83
C ASN A 84 7.24 -42.80 -15.42
N ARG A 85 6.17 -43.17 -14.73
CA ARG A 85 5.15 -44.10 -15.27
C ARG A 85 4.03 -43.43 -16.05
N ILE A 86 3.97 -42.11 -15.98
CA ILE A 86 3.10 -41.30 -16.82
C ILE A 86 4.02 -40.39 -17.64
N SER A 87 3.87 -40.35 -18.93
CA SER A 87 4.67 -39.48 -19.80
C SER A 87 3.83 -39.05 -21.00
N CYS A 88 4.03 -37.77 -21.38
CA CYS A 88 3.54 -37.24 -22.62
C CYS A 88 4.73 -37.03 -23.58
N ASN A 89 4.58 -37.33 -24.84
CA ASN A 89 5.62 -37.17 -25.85
C ASN A 89 5.50 -35.86 -26.64
N SER A 90 4.65 -34.94 -26.17
CA SER A 90 4.45 -33.62 -26.77
C SER A 90 4.45 -32.58 -25.70
N GLU A 91 5.19 -31.49 -25.85
CA GLU A 91 5.28 -30.36 -24.98
C GLU A 91 4.07 -29.42 -24.99
N HIS A 92 3.15 -29.67 -25.92
CA HIS A 92 1.90 -28.93 -26.07
C HIS A 92 0.74 -29.51 -25.25
N PHE A 93 0.96 -30.65 -24.60
CA PHE A 93 -0.04 -31.33 -23.78
C PHE A 93 0.55 -31.69 -22.42
N GLU A 94 -0.17 -31.31 -21.41
CA GLU A 94 0.16 -31.62 -20.02
C GLU A 94 -0.63 -32.82 -19.57
N ALA A 95 0.09 -33.84 -19.11
CA ALA A 95 -0.47 -35.05 -18.56
C ALA A 95 -0.46 -34.97 -17.01
N PRO A 96 -1.35 -35.72 -16.34
CA PRO A 96 -1.34 -35.76 -14.88
C PRO A 96 -0.01 -36.37 -14.39
N THR A 97 0.52 -35.84 -13.33
CA THR A 97 1.75 -36.34 -12.67
C THR A 97 1.45 -37.46 -11.68
N TYR A 98 0.20 -37.58 -11.27
CA TYR A 98 -0.26 -38.55 -10.30
C TYR A 98 -1.71 -38.95 -10.52
N ILE A 99 -2.02 -40.26 -10.44
CA ILE A 99 -3.38 -40.80 -10.46
C ILE A 99 -3.54 -41.66 -9.19
N SER A 100 -4.36 -41.19 -8.27
CA SER A 100 -4.69 -41.93 -7.04
C SER A 100 -5.47 -43.19 -7.34
N GLY A 101 -5.08 -44.30 -6.74
CA GLY A 101 -5.69 -45.60 -6.99
C GLY A 101 -5.34 -46.25 -8.33
N GLY A 102 -4.59 -45.57 -9.22
CA GLY A 102 -4.33 -46.03 -10.58
C GLY A 102 -5.63 -46.30 -11.35
N PHE A 103 -5.71 -47.42 -12.09
CA PHE A 103 -6.92 -47.86 -12.79
C PHE A 103 -7.37 -49.20 -12.18
N PRO A 104 -8.28 -49.19 -11.18
CA PRO A 104 -8.74 -50.39 -10.50
C PRO A 104 -9.45 -51.36 -11.49
N ALA A 105 -9.42 -52.66 -11.16
CA ALA A 105 -10.11 -53.69 -11.96
C ALA A 105 -11.62 -53.40 -12.06
N ARG A 106 -12.20 -53.55 -13.23
CA ARG A 106 -13.64 -53.43 -13.51
C ARG A 106 -14.22 -52.07 -13.09
N SER A 107 -13.42 -51.02 -13.26
CA SER A 107 -13.84 -49.64 -12.92
C SER A 107 -13.40 -48.62 -13.98
N ALA A 108 -14.08 -47.46 -13.96
CA ALA A 108 -13.67 -46.27 -14.68
C ALA A 108 -12.84 -45.35 -13.76
N GLN A 109 -11.88 -44.66 -14.33
CA GLN A 109 -11.08 -43.63 -13.70
C GLN A 109 -10.97 -42.43 -14.62
N THR A 110 -11.04 -41.23 -14.04
CA THR A 110 -10.89 -40.00 -14.81
C THR A 110 -9.61 -39.27 -14.40
N PHE A 111 -9.07 -38.49 -15.30
CA PHE A 111 -7.96 -37.57 -15.07
C PHE A 111 -8.05 -36.43 -16.08
N ASP A 112 -7.45 -35.32 -15.74
CA ASP A 112 -7.42 -34.14 -16.58
C ASP A 112 -6.20 -34.12 -17.49
N VAL A 113 -6.37 -33.59 -18.66
CA VAL A 113 -5.33 -33.32 -19.66
C VAL A 113 -5.53 -31.90 -20.15
N THR A 114 -4.47 -31.11 -20.17
CA THR A 114 -4.49 -29.76 -20.67
C THR A 114 -3.77 -29.67 -22.02
N PHE A 115 -4.38 -29.01 -22.98
CA PHE A 115 -3.73 -28.58 -24.21
C PHE A 115 -3.34 -27.13 -24.05
N ALA A 116 -2.02 -26.84 -24.02
CA ALA A 116 -1.42 -25.53 -23.94
C ALA A 116 -0.39 -25.37 -25.06
N PRO A 117 -0.83 -24.99 -26.26
CA PRO A 117 0.05 -24.93 -27.42
C PRO A 117 1.09 -23.83 -27.31
N LYS A 118 2.36 -24.16 -27.55
CA LYS A 118 3.49 -23.24 -27.57
C LYS A 118 3.88 -22.72 -28.93
N ALA A 119 3.22 -23.24 -29.99
CA ALA A 119 3.43 -22.82 -31.39
C ALA A 119 2.19 -23.13 -32.20
N ALA A 120 2.00 -22.39 -33.30
CA ALA A 120 0.94 -22.65 -34.25
C ALA A 120 1.12 -24.00 -34.98
N GLY A 121 0.00 -24.57 -35.39
CA GLY A 121 -0.04 -25.81 -36.18
C GLY A 121 -0.91 -26.90 -35.57
N SER A 122 -0.91 -28.08 -36.23
CA SER A 122 -1.62 -29.24 -35.71
C SER A 122 -0.73 -30.06 -34.79
N HIS A 123 -1.14 -30.18 -33.54
CA HIS A 123 -0.41 -30.89 -32.51
C HIS A 123 -1.06 -32.22 -32.18
N THR A 124 -0.23 -33.26 -32.07
CA THR A 124 -0.68 -34.60 -31.67
C THR A 124 0.31 -35.12 -30.63
N GLY A 125 -0.21 -35.65 -29.58
CA GLY A 125 0.54 -36.26 -28.51
C GLY A 125 0.01 -37.63 -28.12
N ALA A 126 0.82 -38.37 -27.37
CA ALA A 126 0.41 -39.62 -26.76
C ALA A 126 0.83 -39.61 -25.29
N ILE A 127 -0.15 -39.69 -24.40
CA ILE A 127 0.06 -39.88 -22.96
C ILE A 127 0.20 -41.40 -22.75
N THR A 128 1.35 -41.83 -22.29
CA THR A 128 1.70 -43.22 -22.07
C THR A 128 1.66 -43.53 -20.57
N PHE A 129 0.91 -44.55 -20.21
CA PHE A 129 0.83 -45.07 -18.84
C PHE A 129 1.53 -46.44 -18.81
N LYS A 130 2.42 -46.66 -17.85
CA LYS A 130 3.22 -47.90 -17.70
C LYS A 130 2.86 -48.62 -16.41
N HIS A 131 2.50 -49.87 -16.55
CA HIS A 131 2.27 -50.75 -15.40
C HIS A 131 3.61 -51.27 -14.84
N SER A 132 3.56 -51.85 -13.64
CA SER A 132 4.75 -52.43 -12.97
C SER A 132 5.38 -53.60 -13.68
N ASP A 133 4.62 -54.34 -14.50
CA ASP A 133 5.10 -55.47 -15.29
C ASP A 133 5.66 -55.10 -16.69
N GLY A 134 5.72 -53.79 -16.97
CA GLY A 134 6.16 -53.26 -18.25
C GLY A 134 5.06 -53.13 -19.32
N THR A 135 3.83 -53.55 -19.04
CA THR A 135 2.70 -53.29 -19.94
C THR A 135 2.40 -51.80 -19.96
N GLU A 136 1.99 -51.29 -21.14
CA GLU A 136 1.63 -49.88 -21.28
C GLU A 136 0.33 -49.75 -22.11
N PHE A 137 -0.38 -48.64 -21.85
CA PHE A 137 -1.44 -48.19 -22.75
C PHE A 137 -1.24 -46.71 -23.07
N LYS A 138 -1.89 -46.22 -24.11
CA LYS A 138 -1.73 -44.84 -24.56
C LYS A 138 -3.08 -44.19 -24.80
N VAL A 139 -3.16 -42.92 -24.45
CA VAL A 139 -4.24 -42.02 -24.81
C VAL A 139 -3.69 -41.05 -25.84
N THR A 140 -4.27 -41.05 -27.05
CA THR A 140 -3.88 -40.09 -28.09
C THR A 140 -4.65 -38.80 -27.89
N VAL A 141 -3.93 -37.69 -27.90
CA VAL A 141 -4.47 -36.33 -27.78
C VAL A 141 -4.14 -35.52 -29.01
N ARG A 142 -5.02 -34.63 -29.44
CA ARG A 142 -4.78 -33.71 -30.55
C ARG A 142 -5.47 -32.39 -30.35
N GLY A 143 -4.88 -31.31 -30.87
CA GLY A 143 -5.44 -29.97 -30.97
C GLY A 143 -4.82 -29.23 -32.15
N VAL A 144 -5.42 -28.12 -32.51
CA VAL A 144 -4.89 -27.20 -33.51
C VAL A 144 -4.64 -25.87 -32.82
N ALA A 145 -3.53 -25.23 -33.11
CA ALA A 145 -3.19 -23.92 -32.59
C ALA A 145 -3.00 -22.94 -33.73
N THR A 146 -3.43 -21.70 -33.50
CA THR A 146 -3.25 -20.58 -34.43
C THR A 146 -2.52 -19.48 -33.67
N ASP A 147 -1.56 -18.81 -34.30
CA ASP A 147 -0.96 -17.63 -33.69
C ASP A 147 -2.03 -16.56 -33.47
N PRO A 148 -2.00 -15.83 -32.34
CA PRO A 148 -3.00 -14.82 -32.06
C PRO A 148 -2.95 -13.66 -33.06
N ALA A 149 -3.87 -12.73 -32.94
CA ALA A 149 -3.80 -11.45 -33.60
C ALA A 149 -2.57 -10.68 -33.08
N ASN A 150 -1.92 -9.93 -33.97
CA ASN A 150 -0.80 -9.07 -33.62
C ASN A 150 -1.01 -7.70 -34.26
N ILE A 151 -1.13 -6.67 -33.42
CA ILE A 151 -1.44 -5.30 -33.81
C ILE A 151 -0.16 -4.52 -34.13
N GLU A 152 -0.18 -3.79 -35.25
CA GLU A 152 0.83 -2.81 -35.57
C GLU A 152 0.15 -1.50 -35.95
N VAL A 153 0.49 -0.40 -35.23
CA VAL A 153 -0.06 0.93 -35.49
C VAL A 153 1.02 1.80 -36.14
N THR A 154 0.72 2.42 -37.28
CA THR A 154 1.70 3.22 -38.03
C THR A 154 1.05 4.49 -38.65
N PRO A 155 1.55 5.68 -38.32
CA PRO A 155 2.41 5.97 -37.17
C PRO A 155 1.65 5.91 -35.85
N ASP A 156 2.32 5.65 -34.75
CA ASP A 156 1.78 5.72 -33.40
C ASP A 156 1.74 7.15 -32.84
N THR A 157 2.50 8.04 -33.45
CA THR A 157 2.56 9.47 -33.11
C THR A 157 2.30 10.29 -34.38
N LEU A 158 1.32 11.20 -34.29
CA LEU A 158 0.89 12.06 -35.41
C LEU A 158 1.10 13.54 -35.07
N GLU A 159 1.62 14.29 -36.02
CA GLU A 159 1.73 15.76 -35.95
C GLU A 159 0.49 16.38 -36.61
N VAL A 160 -0.38 16.97 -35.79
CA VAL A 160 -1.62 17.60 -36.27
C VAL A 160 -1.35 19.00 -36.85
N GLY A 161 -0.28 19.67 -36.35
CA GLY A 161 0.08 21.03 -36.73
C GLY A 161 -0.52 22.05 -35.76
N VAL A 162 -0.81 23.23 -36.31
CA VAL A 162 -1.28 24.39 -35.52
C VAL A 162 -2.81 24.37 -35.44
N LEU A 163 -3.31 24.50 -34.22
CA LEU A 163 -4.74 24.63 -33.90
C LEU A 163 -4.99 26.06 -33.39
N ASP A 164 -5.72 26.87 -34.17
CA ASP A 164 -6.11 28.20 -33.75
C ASP A 164 -7.53 28.17 -33.16
N VAL A 165 -7.66 28.53 -31.88
CA VAL A 165 -8.94 28.49 -31.17
C VAL A 165 -9.91 29.59 -31.60
N ASP A 166 -9.41 30.67 -32.19
CA ASP A 166 -10.21 31.79 -32.69
C ASP A 166 -10.75 31.55 -34.11
N VAL A 167 -10.20 30.54 -34.77
CA VAL A 167 -10.62 30.14 -36.10
C VAL A 167 -11.20 28.74 -36.06
N PRO A 168 -12.50 28.53 -36.31
CA PRO A 168 -13.10 27.21 -36.32
C PRO A 168 -12.48 26.33 -37.42
N THR A 169 -11.38 25.67 -37.10
CA THR A 169 -10.71 24.75 -38.02
C THR A 169 -10.99 23.33 -37.62
N THR A 170 -11.49 22.53 -38.56
CA THR A 170 -11.49 21.09 -38.49
C THR A 170 -10.45 20.53 -39.44
N THR A 171 -9.62 19.63 -38.98
CA THR A 171 -8.65 18.94 -39.83
C THR A 171 -8.73 17.44 -39.54
N THR A 172 -8.02 16.65 -40.32
CA THR A 172 -7.97 15.19 -40.12
C THR A 172 -6.52 14.73 -40.12
N ALA A 173 -6.27 13.68 -39.36
CA ALA A 173 -4.99 12.97 -39.39
C ALA A 173 -5.27 11.49 -39.65
N GLU A 174 -4.43 10.84 -40.46
CA GLU A 174 -4.60 9.44 -40.86
C GLU A 174 -3.49 8.58 -40.28
N PHE A 175 -3.86 7.38 -39.86
CA PHE A 175 -2.96 6.33 -39.39
C PHE A 175 -3.48 4.96 -39.83
N THR A 176 -2.65 3.95 -39.75
CA THR A 176 -2.98 2.60 -40.18
C THR A 176 -2.84 1.63 -39.03
N ILE A 177 -3.80 0.73 -38.91
CA ILE A 177 -3.72 -0.46 -38.05
C ILE A 177 -3.54 -1.64 -38.96
N ALA A 178 -2.52 -2.45 -38.76
CA ALA A 178 -2.27 -3.69 -39.47
C ALA A 178 -2.38 -4.87 -38.51
N ASN A 179 -2.84 -6.02 -39.08
CA ASN A 179 -2.82 -7.30 -38.38
C ASN A 179 -1.68 -8.14 -38.96
N THR A 180 -0.61 -8.29 -38.21
CA THR A 180 0.54 -9.11 -38.60
C THR A 180 0.50 -10.53 -38.02
N GLY A 181 -0.54 -10.89 -37.27
CA GLY A 181 -0.81 -12.22 -36.72
C GLY A 181 -1.66 -13.06 -37.64
N ASP A 182 -1.99 -14.28 -37.20
CA ASP A 182 -2.73 -15.28 -37.99
C ASP A 182 -4.21 -15.42 -37.56
N TYR A 183 -4.65 -14.68 -36.55
CA TYR A 183 -6.03 -14.62 -36.09
C TYR A 183 -6.65 -13.26 -36.42
N PRO A 184 -7.95 -13.12 -36.67
CA PRO A 184 -8.57 -11.83 -36.90
C PRO A 184 -8.34 -10.86 -35.75
N LEU A 185 -7.80 -9.67 -36.05
CA LEU A 185 -7.57 -8.59 -35.11
C LEU A 185 -8.85 -7.79 -34.94
N GLU A 186 -9.41 -7.82 -33.77
CA GLU A 186 -10.51 -6.96 -33.35
C GLU A 186 -9.96 -5.76 -32.61
N TYR A 187 -10.45 -4.55 -32.93
CA TYR A 187 -10.01 -3.31 -32.25
C TYR A 187 -11.19 -2.38 -31.97
N VAL A 188 -11.03 -1.56 -30.92
CA VAL A 188 -11.99 -0.53 -30.54
C VAL A 188 -11.32 0.68 -29.92
N PHE A 189 -11.88 1.86 -30.21
CA PHE A 189 -11.58 3.12 -29.51
C PHE A 189 -12.71 3.42 -28.52
N PRO A 190 -12.57 3.13 -27.24
CA PRO A 190 -13.67 3.19 -26.27
C PRO A 190 -14.26 4.58 -26.10
N LYS A 191 -13.47 5.63 -26.34
CA LYS A 191 -13.93 7.02 -26.30
C LYS A 191 -14.93 7.35 -27.42
N PHE A 192 -14.91 6.62 -28.54
CA PHE A 192 -15.65 6.93 -29.77
C PHE A 192 -16.57 5.79 -30.22
N SER A 193 -16.64 4.69 -29.48
CA SER A 193 -17.48 3.53 -29.79
C SER A 193 -17.99 2.87 -28.53
N ASP A 194 -19.27 2.47 -28.54
CA ASP A 194 -19.91 1.66 -27.49
C ASP A 194 -19.71 0.15 -27.71
N GLN A 195 -19.00 -0.23 -28.74
CA GLN A 195 -18.68 -1.64 -29.01
C GLN A 195 -17.68 -2.16 -27.99
N GLN A 196 -17.81 -3.43 -27.64
CA GLN A 196 -16.90 -4.14 -26.77
C GLN A 196 -16.23 -5.26 -27.56
N LEU A 197 -14.97 -5.56 -27.26
CA LEU A 197 -14.27 -6.68 -27.83
C LEU A 197 -14.86 -8.00 -27.33
N GLU A 198 -14.90 -8.99 -28.18
CA GLU A 198 -15.44 -10.32 -27.82
C GLU A 198 -14.59 -11.01 -26.73
N LYS A 199 -13.27 -10.76 -26.76
CA LYS A 199 -12.31 -11.24 -25.75
C LYS A 199 -11.56 -10.05 -25.14
N GLN A 200 -12.20 -9.30 -24.26
CA GLN A 200 -11.56 -8.20 -23.56
C GLN A 200 -11.03 -8.68 -22.20
N THR A 201 -9.72 -8.53 -21.96
CA THR A 201 -9.08 -8.89 -20.67
C THR A 201 -8.92 -7.69 -19.72
N LYS A 202 -9.04 -6.46 -20.22
CA LYS A 202 -8.92 -5.22 -19.41
C LYS A 202 -9.99 -4.21 -19.82
N SER A 203 -10.56 -3.48 -18.86
CA SER A 203 -11.46 -2.37 -19.14
C SER A 203 -10.65 -1.12 -19.49
N ALA A 204 -11.21 -0.24 -20.33
CA ALA A 204 -10.58 1.04 -20.62
C ALA A 204 -10.76 1.99 -19.44
N HIS A 205 -9.69 2.72 -19.07
CA HIS A 205 -9.76 3.75 -18.05
C HIS A 205 -10.68 4.88 -18.48
N LYS A 206 -11.79 5.04 -17.77
CA LYS A 206 -12.89 5.96 -18.10
C LYS A 206 -12.46 7.42 -18.08
N TYR A 207 -11.50 7.78 -17.25
CA TYR A 207 -11.16 9.18 -16.98
C TYR A 207 -9.95 9.72 -17.75
N GLY A 208 -9.31 8.90 -18.57
CA GLY A 208 -8.30 9.35 -19.54
C GLY A 208 -6.93 9.72 -18.98
N TYR A 209 -6.56 9.28 -17.78
CA TYR A 209 -5.17 9.32 -17.32
C TYR A 209 -4.29 8.46 -18.22
N ALA A 210 -3.05 8.92 -18.44
CA ALA A 210 -2.03 8.19 -19.16
C ALA A 210 -0.79 8.06 -18.28
N ALA A 211 -0.16 6.88 -18.28
CA ALA A 211 1.10 6.65 -17.58
C ALA A 211 2.28 6.85 -18.54
N GLU A 212 3.33 7.49 -18.06
CA GLU A 212 4.62 7.69 -18.73
C GLU A 212 5.73 7.30 -17.75
N SER A 213 6.82 6.72 -18.24
CA SER A 213 7.93 6.31 -17.36
C SER A 213 9.25 6.28 -18.12
N ASN A 214 10.36 6.10 -17.39
CA ASN A 214 11.67 5.74 -17.95
C ASN A 214 11.96 4.24 -17.87
N LEU A 215 10.95 3.42 -17.59
CA LEU A 215 11.10 1.97 -17.52
C LEU A 215 11.31 1.36 -18.92
N ASN A 216 11.94 0.19 -18.96
CA ASN A 216 12.16 -0.59 -20.19
C ASN A 216 12.85 0.16 -21.32
N GLY A 217 13.70 1.16 -20.97
CA GLY A 217 14.39 2.00 -21.96
C GLY A 217 13.52 3.09 -22.58
N SER A 218 12.32 3.30 -22.09
CA SER A 218 11.49 4.45 -22.45
C SER A 218 12.15 5.75 -22.00
N ALA A 219 11.99 6.80 -22.79
CA ALA A 219 12.45 8.16 -22.46
C ALA A 219 11.26 9.14 -22.32
N GLU A 220 10.06 8.61 -22.10
CA GLU A 220 8.85 9.44 -22.04
C GLU A 220 8.81 10.35 -20.82
N PHE A 221 9.37 9.89 -19.70
CA PHE A 221 9.49 10.68 -18.50
C PHE A 221 10.83 10.44 -17.80
N ALA A 222 11.67 11.46 -17.67
CA ALA A 222 13.01 11.33 -17.11
C ALA A 222 13.00 11.47 -15.58
N TYR A 223 13.91 10.76 -14.92
CA TYR A 223 14.16 10.94 -13.49
C TYR A 223 14.74 12.33 -13.19
N ASP A 224 14.15 13.04 -12.21
CA ASP A 224 14.65 14.32 -11.71
C ASP A 224 15.05 14.22 -10.23
N GLY A 225 16.36 14.13 -9.99
CA GLY A 225 16.93 14.11 -8.65
C GLY A 225 16.78 15.45 -7.89
N ASN A 226 16.52 16.57 -8.59
CA ASN A 226 16.35 17.89 -7.97
C ASN A 226 14.94 18.14 -7.44
N ALA A 227 13.98 17.28 -7.78
CA ALA A 227 12.63 17.33 -7.21
C ALA A 227 12.60 16.94 -5.73
N ALA A 228 13.76 16.63 -5.11
CA ALA A 228 13.87 16.28 -3.72
C ALA A 228 13.40 17.41 -2.80
N LEU A 229 12.69 17.03 -1.75
CA LEU A 229 12.18 17.93 -0.75
C LEU A 229 13.33 18.42 0.14
N ILE A 230 13.44 19.74 0.32
CA ILE A 230 14.35 20.34 1.28
C ILE A 230 13.50 21.04 2.35
N GLY A 231 13.47 20.48 3.58
CA GLY A 231 12.82 21.08 4.74
C GLY A 231 11.30 20.99 4.71
N GLY A 232 10.76 19.79 4.79
CA GLY A 232 9.32 19.52 4.90
C GLY A 232 8.83 19.43 6.35
N THR A 233 7.51 19.29 6.49
CA THR A 233 6.88 18.92 7.77
C THR A 233 7.03 17.43 7.97
N ASP A 234 7.74 17.02 9.01
CA ASP A 234 7.93 15.61 9.39
C ASP A 234 6.66 15.08 10.07
N ILE A 235 6.12 14.00 9.53
CA ILE A 235 4.94 13.30 10.06
C ILE A 235 5.23 11.83 10.39
N THR A 236 6.49 11.44 10.45
CA THR A 236 6.89 10.04 10.69
C THR A 236 6.26 9.47 11.96
N SER A 237 6.19 10.28 13.02
CA SER A 237 5.55 9.92 14.29
C SER A 237 4.02 9.76 14.21
N SER A 238 3.39 10.10 13.08
CA SER A 238 1.97 9.89 12.87
C SER A 238 1.63 8.43 12.52
N PHE A 239 2.63 7.63 12.18
CA PHE A 239 2.45 6.22 11.81
C PHE A 239 2.85 5.29 12.95
N SER A 240 2.08 4.25 13.15
CA SER A 240 2.34 3.15 14.08
C SER A 240 1.75 1.87 13.50
N ASP A 241 1.95 0.73 14.16
CA ASP A 241 1.44 -0.57 13.72
C ASP A 241 -0.09 -0.59 13.46
N ASP A 242 -0.82 0.40 14.01
CA ASP A 242 -2.28 0.51 13.86
C ASP A 242 -2.74 1.82 13.20
N VAL A 243 -1.83 2.73 12.84
CA VAL A 243 -2.15 3.99 12.16
C VAL A 243 -1.53 4.03 10.78
N TYR A 244 -2.35 3.69 9.80
CA TYR A 244 -1.94 3.58 8.40
C TYR A 244 -2.10 4.87 7.59
N LEU A 245 -2.86 5.84 8.10
CA LEU A 245 -3.06 7.15 7.47
C LEU A 245 -2.67 8.27 8.43
N SER A 246 -2.06 9.31 7.89
CA SER A 246 -1.83 10.57 8.59
C SER A 246 -3.15 11.24 8.98
N LYS A 247 -3.09 12.27 9.83
CA LYS A 247 -4.18 13.25 9.93
C LYS A 247 -4.39 13.90 8.55
N GLU A 248 -5.57 14.49 8.37
CA GLU A 248 -5.92 15.21 7.15
C GLU A 248 -4.96 16.38 6.89
N ILE A 249 -4.43 16.47 5.68
CA ILE A 249 -3.48 17.49 5.28
C ILE A 249 -4.07 18.28 4.11
N ALA A 250 -4.19 19.59 4.27
CA ALA A 250 -4.62 20.46 3.19
C ALA A 250 -3.54 20.52 2.09
N LEU A 251 -3.93 20.41 0.82
CA LEU A 251 -3.00 20.52 -0.31
C LEU A 251 -2.51 21.94 -0.55
N GLY A 252 -3.33 22.93 -0.25
CA GLY A 252 -3.07 24.35 -0.58
C GLY A 252 -3.54 24.75 -1.99
N PHE A 253 -4.05 23.80 -2.75
CA PHE A 253 -4.68 24.01 -4.05
C PHE A 253 -5.76 22.95 -4.31
N SER A 254 -6.60 23.17 -5.30
CA SER A 254 -7.58 22.17 -5.76
C SER A 254 -6.91 21.20 -6.72
N PHE A 255 -6.85 19.93 -6.36
CA PHE A 255 -6.25 18.86 -7.17
C PHE A 255 -7.33 18.08 -7.91
N PRO A 256 -7.35 18.07 -9.25
CA PRO A 256 -8.30 17.28 -10.02
C PRO A 256 -7.83 15.83 -10.08
N PHE A 257 -8.70 14.90 -9.64
CA PHE A 257 -8.42 13.47 -9.67
C PHE A 257 -9.69 12.70 -10.04
N TYR A 258 -9.66 11.95 -11.13
CA TYR A 258 -10.81 11.19 -11.67
C TYR A 258 -12.11 11.99 -11.75
N GLY A 259 -12.03 13.22 -12.27
CA GLY A 259 -13.17 14.11 -12.45
C GLY A 259 -13.71 14.78 -11.18
N LYS A 260 -13.11 14.54 -10.04
CA LYS A 260 -13.38 15.19 -8.75
C LYS A 260 -12.27 16.17 -8.41
N ALA A 261 -12.56 17.10 -7.51
CA ALA A 261 -11.59 18.08 -7.02
C ALA A 261 -11.35 17.85 -5.52
N TYR A 262 -10.10 17.71 -5.13
CA TYR A 262 -9.69 17.50 -3.76
C TYR A 262 -8.80 18.64 -3.27
N ASP A 263 -9.04 19.15 -2.09
CA ASP A 263 -8.21 20.17 -1.42
C ASP A 263 -7.40 19.60 -0.25
N ARG A 264 -7.58 18.33 0.04
CA ARG A 264 -7.00 17.61 1.17
C ARG A 264 -6.60 16.19 0.80
N VAL A 265 -5.65 15.64 1.56
CA VAL A 265 -5.15 14.29 1.39
C VAL A 265 -4.79 13.66 2.73
N TYR A 266 -4.62 12.35 2.71
CA TYR A 266 -4.05 11.54 3.78
C TYR A 266 -2.83 10.82 3.24
N ILE A 267 -1.71 10.89 3.93
CA ILE A 267 -0.48 10.17 3.56
C ILE A 267 -0.51 8.79 4.23
N SER A 268 -0.17 7.75 3.48
CA SER A 268 -0.29 6.36 3.92
C SER A 268 1.05 5.74 4.30
N SER A 269 1.08 4.93 5.36
CA SER A 269 2.24 4.07 5.71
C SER A 269 2.53 2.98 4.68
N PHE A 270 1.63 2.76 3.73
CA PHE A 270 1.84 1.84 2.59
C PHE A 270 2.53 2.51 1.38
N GLY A 271 3.08 3.69 1.57
CA GLY A 271 3.79 4.41 0.51
C GLY A 271 2.87 5.01 -0.55
N GLY A 272 1.81 5.68 -0.12
CA GLY A 272 0.84 6.28 -1.02
C GLY A 272 0.11 7.48 -0.45
N ILE A 273 -0.84 8.00 -1.22
CA ILE A 273 -1.69 9.13 -0.86
C ILE A 273 -3.16 8.73 -1.08
N ALA A 274 -4.00 8.91 -0.06
CA ALA A 274 -5.45 8.73 -0.13
C ALA A 274 -6.15 10.09 -0.17
N PHE A 275 -7.26 10.19 -0.90
CA PHE A 275 -8.06 11.42 -1.01
C PHE A 275 -9.29 11.42 -0.11
N ASN A 276 -9.60 10.32 0.50
CA ASN A 276 -10.67 10.19 1.48
C ASN A 276 -10.24 9.22 2.59
N ASN A 277 -10.76 9.43 3.78
CA ASN A 277 -10.54 8.56 4.92
C ASN A 277 -11.51 7.37 4.82
N GLY A 278 -11.04 6.26 4.28
CA GLY A 278 -11.78 4.99 4.34
C GLY A 278 -11.58 4.34 5.71
N GLU A 279 -12.64 3.87 6.33
CA GLU A 279 -12.60 3.23 7.67
C GLU A 279 -11.74 1.95 7.73
N ASN A 280 -11.21 1.46 6.60
CA ASN A 280 -10.50 0.17 6.50
C ASN A 280 -9.27 0.23 5.57
N VAL A 281 -8.41 1.22 5.67
CA VAL A 281 -7.18 1.31 4.86
C VAL A 281 -6.09 0.38 5.44
N TYR A 282 -6.32 -0.92 5.43
CA TYR A 282 -5.36 -1.91 5.96
C TYR A 282 -4.39 -2.48 4.90
N ARG A 283 -4.56 -2.14 3.61
CA ARG A 283 -3.69 -2.63 2.52
C ARG A 283 -3.76 -1.70 1.31
N SER A 284 -2.80 -1.84 0.39
CA SER A 284 -2.86 -1.12 -0.88
C SER A 284 -4.10 -1.52 -1.69
N PRO A 285 -4.84 -0.54 -2.27
CA PRO A 285 -6.00 -0.82 -3.12
C PRO A 285 -5.66 -1.55 -4.41
N LEU A 286 -4.39 -1.65 -4.73
CA LEU A 286 -3.91 -2.14 -6.03
C LEU A 286 -3.52 -3.63 -6.01
N THR A 287 -3.68 -4.34 -4.89
CA THR A 287 -3.45 -5.79 -4.84
C THR A 287 -4.73 -6.53 -5.14
N GLU A 288 -4.70 -7.55 -6.00
CA GLU A 288 -5.88 -8.38 -6.39
C GLU A 288 -6.61 -9.05 -5.22
N THR A 289 -6.00 -9.09 -4.04
CA THR A 289 -6.60 -9.60 -2.80
C THR A 289 -7.12 -8.47 -1.91
N ALA A 290 -7.58 -7.37 -2.48
CA ALA A 290 -8.07 -6.20 -1.77
C ALA A 290 -9.22 -6.50 -0.82
N TYR A 291 -8.89 -6.85 0.40
CA TYR A 291 -9.76 -6.60 1.54
C TYR A 291 -9.50 -5.16 2.01
N GLY A 292 -10.39 -4.22 1.68
CA GLY A 292 -10.50 -3.05 2.50
C GLY A 292 -10.28 -1.67 1.89
N LEU A 293 -10.30 -1.49 0.56
CA LEU A 293 -10.31 -0.15 -0.03
C LEU A 293 -11.53 0.14 -0.90
N ASP A 294 -12.62 -0.55 -0.66
CA ASP A 294 -13.91 -0.18 -1.23
C ASP A 294 -14.22 1.28 -0.87
N GLY A 295 -14.19 2.13 -1.88
CA GLY A 295 -14.56 3.54 -1.74
C GLY A 295 -13.41 4.54 -1.55
N VAL A 296 -12.14 4.15 -1.63
CA VAL A 296 -10.99 5.06 -1.46
C VAL A 296 -10.32 5.39 -2.79
N ALA A 297 -10.26 6.68 -3.13
CA ALA A 297 -9.44 7.19 -4.22
C ALA A 297 -7.97 7.29 -3.76
N TYR A 298 -7.04 6.70 -4.50
CA TYR A 298 -5.69 6.44 -4.00
C TYR A 298 -4.59 6.54 -5.07
N ILE A 299 -3.42 6.98 -4.64
CA ILE A 299 -2.15 6.95 -5.39
C ILE A 299 -1.19 6.04 -4.64
N SER A 300 -0.67 5.02 -5.30
CA SER A 300 0.32 4.10 -4.76
C SER A 300 1.67 4.30 -5.43
N ALA A 301 2.73 4.44 -4.63
CA ALA A 301 4.10 4.36 -5.10
C ALA A 301 4.78 3.04 -4.68
N TYR A 302 4.37 2.47 -3.56
CA TYR A 302 4.94 1.22 -3.04
C TYR A 302 3.88 0.12 -2.90
N GLY A 303 2.77 0.41 -2.23
CA GLY A 303 1.61 -0.46 -2.18
C GLY A 303 1.71 -1.62 -1.18
N TYR A 304 2.66 -1.59 -0.26
CA TYR A 304 2.79 -2.55 0.84
C TYR A 304 3.17 -1.83 2.13
N GLU A 305 3.02 -2.51 3.26
CA GLU A 305 3.34 -1.95 4.58
C GLU A 305 4.84 -1.61 4.68
N LEU A 306 5.11 -0.38 5.16
CA LEU A 306 6.45 0.12 5.43
C LEU A 306 6.67 0.18 6.94
N ALA A 307 7.83 -0.30 7.39
CA ALA A 307 8.27 -0.07 8.76
C ALA A 307 9.13 1.20 8.84
N PHE A 308 9.17 1.79 10.02
CA PHE A 308 9.88 3.04 10.27
C PHE A 308 10.99 2.84 11.29
N GLY A 309 12.24 2.89 10.82
CA GLY A 309 13.44 2.81 11.66
C GLY A 309 13.87 4.20 12.17
N PRO A 310 14.95 4.28 12.98
CA PRO A 310 15.42 5.54 13.56
C PRO A 310 15.82 6.62 12.54
N GLU A 311 16.19 6.21 11.34
CA GLU A 311 16.58 7.10 10.23
C GLU A 311 15.47 7.30 9.20
N SER A 312 14.31 6.67 9.40
CA SER A 312 13.17 6.81 8.50
C SER A 312 12.49 8.15 8.70
N LYS A 313 12.09 8.76 7.57
CA LYS A 313 11.31 9.99 7.58
C LYS A 313 10.23 9.96 6.53
N VAL A 314 9.05 10.43 6.90
CA VAL A 314 7.98 10.81 5.98
C VAL A 314 7.71 12.28 6.16
N GLU A 315 7.99 13.05 5.13
CA GLU A 315 7.88 14.50 5.16
C GLU A 315 7.02 14.99 4.00
N TYR A 316 6.28 16.07 4.20
CA TYR A 316 5.58 16.73 3.10
C TYR A 316 5.91 18.22 3.03
N ALA A 317 5.84 18.79 1.85
CA ALA A 317 5.91 20.24 1.64
C ALA A 317 4.99 20.69 0.51
N LYS A 318 4.68 21.96 0.55
CA LYS A 318 3.91 22.68 -0.47
C LYS A 318 4.79 23.74 -1.04
N LYS A 319 4.98 23.72 -2.34
CA LYS A 319 5.79 24.73 -3.02
C LYS A 319 5.43 24.83 -4.49
N ASP A 320 5.29 26.06 -4.99
CA ASP A 320 5.10 26.34 -6.41
C ASP A 320 3.92 25.58 -7.05
N GLY A 321 2.80 25.45 -6.33
CA GLY A 321 1.62 24.70 -6.81
C GLY A 321 1.81 23.19 -6.86
N LYS A 322 2.81 22.69 -6.17
CA LYS A 322 3.06 21.26 -5.99
C LYS A 322 2.93 20.87 -4.52
N PHE A 323 2.45 19.67 -4.30
CA PHE A 323 2.47 19.00 -2.99
C PHE A 323 3.40 17.80 -3.12
N VAL A 324 4.44 17.78 -2.32
CA VAL A 324 5.47 16.73 -2.36
C VAL A 324 5.42 15.92 -1.08
N VAL A 325 5.40 14.61 -1.20
CA VAL A 325 5.57 13.67 -0.08
C VAL A 325 6.84 12.88 -0.29
N ASN A 326 7.72 12.93 0.69
CA ASN A 326 9.01 12.25 0.68
C ASN A 326 9.02 11.12 1.69
N TYR A 327 9.30 9.91 1.23
CA TYR A 327 9.57 8.74 2.06
C TYR A 327 11.09 8.50 1.99
N SER A 328 11.79 8.78 3.08
CA SER A 328 13.26 8.68 3.14
C SER A 328 13.67 7.57 4.11
N ASN A 329 14.52 6.66 3.67
CA ASN A 329 15.03 5.53 4.45
C ASN A 329 13.93 4.74 5.16
N VAL A 330 12.75 4.65 4.53
CA VAL A 330 11.66 3.83 5.05
C VAL A 330 11.99 2.36 4.81
N MET A 331 11.58 1.50 5.73
CA MET A 331 12.02 0.12 5.75
C MET A 331 11.02 -0.76 5.01
N ALA A 332 11.40 -1.23 3.83
CA ALA A 332 10.65 -2.23 3.10
C ALA A 332 10.85 -3.62 3.71
N LEU A 333 9.76 -4.34 3.95
CA LEU A 333 9.81 -5.69 4.49
C LEU A 333 10.34 -6.67 3.42
N VAL A 334 11.40 -7.38 3.76
CA VAL A 334 11.98 -8.45 2.96
C VAL A 334 11.67 -9.79 3.62
N TYR A 335 11.72 -10.86 2.85
CA TYR A 335 11.46 -12.21 3.33
C TYR A 335 12.25 -12.51 4.62
N ASP A 336 11.56 -13.11 5.62
CA ASP A 336 12.14 -13.60 6.87
C ASP A 336 12.70 -12.54 7.84
N GLN A 337 12.06 -11.34 7.89
CA GLN A 337 12.37 -10.24 8.84
C GLN A 337 13.61 -9.39 8.51
N ASP A 338 14.16 -9.49 7.33
CA ASP A 338 15.14 -8.52 6.86
C ASP A 338 14.42 -7.30 6.27
N TYR A 339 14.89 -6.11 6.62
CA TYR A 339 14.37 -4.85 6.12
C TYR A 339 15.42 -4.14 5.27
N THR A 340 14.99 -3.63 4.12
CA THR A 340 15.86 -2.81 3.26
C THR A 340 15.36 -1.37 3.26
N PRO A 341 16.24 -0.38 3.54
CA PRO A 341 15.86 1.02 3.45
C PRO A 341 15.64 1.42 1.99
N ILE A 342 14.49 2.02 1.72
CA ILE A 342 14.15 2.59 0.41
C ILE A 342 13.79 4.06 0.56
N SER A 343 13.96 4.81 -0.52
CA SER A 343 13.57 6.22 -0.58
C SER A 343 12.86 6.50 -1.90
N PHE A 344 11.71 7.14 -1.82
CA PHE A 344 10.92 7.55 -2.96
C PHE A 344 10.07 8.76 -2.61
N ARG A 345 9.53 9.41 -3.62
CA ARG A 345 8.67 10.58 -3.44
C ARG A 345 7.51 10.60 -4.40
N ILE A 346 6.42 11.21 -3.96
CA ILE A 346 5.20 11.44 -4.73
C ILE A 346 5.01 12.96 -4.85
N VAL A 347 4.76 13.44 -6.06
CA VAL A 347 4.54 14.85 -6.34
C VAL A 347 3.17 15.02 -7.00
N LEU A 348 2.30 15.82 -6.41
CA LEU A 348 1.02 16.23 -6.97
C LEU A 348 1.16 17.65 -7.50
N SER A 349 0.81 17.87 -8.77
CA SER A 349 0.79 19.20 -9.39
C SER A 349 -0.65 19.72 -9.51
N SER A 350 -0.84 21.01 -9.36
CA SER A 350 -2.18 21.65 -9.38
C SER A 350 -2.95 21.43 -10.68
N ASN A 351 -2.30 21.01 -11.77
CA ASN A 351 -2.94 20.62 -13.04
C ASN A 351 -3.45 19.17 -13.06
N GLY A 352 -3.26 18.40 -11.97
CA GLY A 352 -3.68 17.00 -11.83
C GLY A 352 -2.61 15.98 -12.21
N ASP A 353 -1.44 16.39 -12.67
CA ASP A 353 -0.33 15.47 -12.95
C ASP A 353 0.23 14.91 -11.62
N ILE A 354 0.59 13.62 -11.63
CA ILE A 354 1.16 12.90 -10.50
C ILE A 354 2.51 12.35 -10.95
N GLU A 355 3.55 12.64 -10.18
CA GLU A 355 4.90 12.14 -10.46
C GLU A 355 5.38 11.28 -9.29
N VAL A 356 6.00 10.14 -9.57
CA VAL A 356 6.61 9.25 -8.60
C VAL A 356 8.07 9.04 -8.98
N TYR A 357 8.97 9.25 -8.02
CA TYR A 357 10.41 9.09 -8.22
C TYR A 357 10.97 8.13 -7.19
N TYR A 358 11.71 7.14 -7.64
CA TYR A 358 12.40 6.16 -6.80
C TYR A 358 13.87 6.56 -6.68
N ASP A 359 14.24 7.18 -5.56
CA ASP A 359 15.56 7.75 -5.34
C ASP A 359 16.59 6.70 -4.95
N SER A 360 16.24 5.83 -4.00
CA SER A 360 17.05 4.68 -3.59
C SER A 360 16.14 3.47 -3.47
N TYR A 361 16.30 2.51 -4.33
CA TYR A 361 15.46 1.35 -4.44
C TYR A 361 16.23 0.15 -4.99
N GLU A 362 16.55 -0.80 -4.13
CA GLU A 362 17.23 -2.03 -4.52
C GLU A 362 16.22 -3.19 -4.61
N ALA A 363 15.76 -3.48 -5.81
CA ALA A 363 14.72 -4.45 -6.08
C ALA A 363 15.02 -5.89 -5.65
N ALA A 364 16.28 -6.30 -5.75
CA ALA A 364 16.70 -7.69 -5.53
C ALA A 364 16.48 -8.20 -4.10
N SER A 365 16.23 -7.30 -3.14
CA SER A 365 16.03 -7.61 -1.72
C SER A 365 14.59 -7.54 -1.23
N LEU A 366 13.62 -7.20 -2.10
CA LEU A 366 12.24 -6.88 -1.70
C LEU A 366 11.26 -8.02 -1.98
N PHE A 367 11.52 -9.22 -1.50
CA PHE A 367 10.66 -10.38 -1.75
C PHE A 367 9.81 -10.82 -0.57
N GLN A 368 8.49 -10.80 -0.76
CA GLN A 368 7.58 -11.76 -0.13
C GLN A 368 6.76 -12.47 -1.22
N SER A 369 6.68 -13.80 -1.13
CA SER A 369 5.83 -14.59 -2.00
C SER A 369 4.37 -14.11 -1.93
N GLY A 370 3.80 -13.72 -3.07
CA GLY A 370 2.39 -13.34 -3.20
C GLY A 370 2.05 -11.87 -3.01
N SER A 371 3.02 -10.95 -2.96
CA SER A 371 2.76 -9.52 -2.88
C SER A 371 3.30 -8.80 -4.11
N THR A 372 2.42 -8.36 -4.99
CA THR A 372 2.79 -7.56 -6.15
C THR A 372 2.88 -6.10 -5.73
N LEU A 373 4.04 -5.46 -5.95
CA LEU A 373 4.23 -4.04 -5.71
C LEU A 373 3.75 -3.26 -6.92
N TYR A 374 2.87 -2.30 -6.72
CA TYR A 374 2.31 -1.50 -7.81
C TYR A 374 2.58 -0.02 -7.63
N CYS A 375 3.10 0.62 -8.67
CA CYS A 375 2.96 2.05 -8.86
C CYS A 375 1.70 2.29 -9.68
N GLY A 376 0.74 3.02 -9.13
CA GLY A 376 -0.53 3.20 -9.81
C GLY A 376 -1.47 4.18 -9.13
N ILE A 377 -2.56 4.46 -9.83
CA ILE A 377 -3.64 5.33 -9.38
C ILE A 377 -4.98 4.59 -9.49
N HIS A 378 -5.89 4.88 -8.57
CA HIS A 378 -7.19 4.24 -8.50
C HIS A 378 -8.27 5.19 -7.98
N ASP A 379 -9.46 5.10 -8.56
CA ASP A 379 -10.70 5.68 -8.03
C ASP A 379 -11.76 4.57 -7.94
N PRO A 380 -12.56 4.49 -6.86
CA PRO A 380 -13.55 3.43 -6.67
C PRO A 380 -14.64 3.35 -7.75
N GLU A 381 -14.82 4.43 -8.51
CA GLU A 381 -15.79 4.46 -9.62
C GLU A 381 -15.17 3.94 -10.94
N ASP A 382 -13.87 3.64 -10.97
CA ASP A 382 -13.16 3.01 -12.08
C ASP A 382 -12.84 1.56 -11.70
N ALA A 383 -13.26 0.60 -12.51
CA ALA A 383 -13.20 -0.81 -12.17
C ALA A 383 -11.75 -1.32 -12.03
N ASP A 384 -10.83 -0.75 -12.81
CA ASP A 384 -9.44 -1.17 -12.84
C ASP A 384 -8.48 -0.02 -12.49
N PRO A 385 -7.46 -0.25 -11.65
CA PRO A 385 -6.42 0.72 -11.39
C PRO A 385 -5.54 0.92 -12.63
N LEU A 386 -5.10 2.15 -12.88
CA LEU A 386 -4.05 2.42 -13.84
C LEU A 386 -2.71 2.16 -13.19
N THR A 387 -2.06 1.06 -13.55
CA THR A 387 -0.78 0.64 -12.98
C THR A 387 0.35 0.72 -13.99
N VAL A 388 1.55 1.00 -13.50
CA VAL A 388 2.81 0.88 -14.23
C VAL A 388 3.57 -0.31 -13.71
N THR A 389 3.96 -1.18 -14.61
CA THR A 389 4.68 -2.41 -14.32
C THR A 389 6.00 -2.41 -15.09
N SER A 390 7.06 -2.90 -14.45
CA SER A 390 8.27 -3.22 -15.22
C SER A 390 8.04 -4.53 -15.96
N ALA A 391 8.25 -4.56 -17.28
CA ALA A 391 8.20 -5.81 -18.03
C ALA A 391 9.39 -6.70 -17.61
N ASP A 392 9.11 -7.99 -17.47
CA ASP A 392 10.06 -9.09 -17.42
C ASP A 392 11.07 -9.11 -16.26
N VAL A 393 10.63 -9.61 -15.11
CA VAL A 393 11.58 -10.37 -14.30
C VAL A 393 11.03 -11.78 -14.15
N ALA A 394 11.74 -12.70 -14.80
CA ALA A 394 11.49 -14.13 -14.68
C ALA A 394 11.63 -14.55 -13.22
N ASP A 395 10.74 -15.43 -12.80
CA ASP A 395 10.73 -16.14 -11.53
C ASP A 395 12.16 -16.46 -11.01
N TYR A 396 12.57 -15.80 -9.93
CA TYR A 396 13.87 -16.06 -9.29
C TYR A 396 13.90 -17.43 -8.58
N TRP A 397 12.75 -18.02 -8.28
CA TRP A 397 12.65 -19.23 -7.44
C TRP A 397 12.54 -20.54 -8.21
N GLY A 398 12.54 -20.53 -9.51
CA GLY A 398 12.71 -21.78 -10.31
C GLY A 398 11.80 -22.95 -9.90
N ASN A 399 10.69 -22.70 -9.26
CA ASN A 399 9.66 -23.68 -9.03
C ASN A 399 8.84 -23.83 -10.30
N ASN A 400 9.25 -24.78 -11.14
CA ASN A 400 8.61 -25.13 -12.41
C ASN A 400 7.14 -25.61 -12.27
N ASP A 401 6.47 -25.39 -11.16
CA ASP A 401 5.16 -25.95 -10.87
C ASP A 401 4.01 -24.93 -10.90
N ASP A 402 4.28 -23.63 -11.13
CA ASP A 402 3.25 -22.62 -11.33
C ASP A 402 3.37 -21.97 -12.73
N PRO A 403 2.52 -22.39 -13.69
CA PRO A 403 2.51 -21.85 -15.05
C PRO A 403 1.92 -20.42 -15.15
N ALA A 404 1.37 -19.89 -14.10
CA ALA A 404 0.93 -18.50 -13.98
C ALA A 404 1.97 -17.67 -13.21
N GLY A 405 3.25 -17.76 -13.58
CA GLY A 405 4.35 -17.11 -12.90
C GLY A 405 3.98 -15.70 -12.45
N ASP A 406 4.05 -15.47 -11.14
CA ASP A 406 3.81 -14.16 -10.55
C ASP A 406 4.72 -13.14 -11.24
N VAL A 407 4.14 -12.19 -11.95
CA VAL A 407 4.88 -11.10 -12.57
C VAL A 407 5.24 -10.11 -11.48
N TYR A 408 6.49 -10.13 -11.05
CA TYR A 408 6.97 -9.20 -10.05
C TYR A 408 7.40 -7.89 -10.71
N ASN A 409 6.84 -6.78 -10.23
CA ASN A 409 7.23 -5.44 -10.68
C ASN A 409 8.43 -4.96 -9.89
N TYR A 410 9.55 -4.79 -10.57
CA TYR A 410 10.73 -4.21 -9.96
C TYR A 410 10.95 -2.79 -10.44
N PHE A 411 10.89 -1.87 -9.51
CA PHE A 411 11.46 -0.56 -9.72
C PHE A 411 12.94 -0.58 -9.29
N THR A 412 13.75 0.24 -9.89
CA THR A 412 15.15 0.45 -9.51
C THR A 412 15.38 1.89 -9.12
N SER A 413 16.49 2.18 -8.46
CA SER A 413 16.91 3.57 -8.23
C SER A 413 16.94 4.35 -9.53
N GLN A 414 16.50 5.61 -9.46
CA GLN A 414 16.35 6.52 -10.60
C GLN A 414 15.22 6.14 -11.58
N THR A 415 14.28 5.30 -11.16
CA THR A 415 13.01 5.12 -11.87
C THR A 415 12.12 6.32 -11.63
N ALA A 416 11.42 6.75 -12.68
CA ALA A 416 10.43 7.80 -12.64
C ALA A 416 9.16 7.35 -13.37
N VAL A 417 8.01 7.64 -12.76
CA VAL A 417 6.68 7.40 -13.33
C VAL A 417 5.87 8.68 -13.22
N ARG A 418 5.14 9.02 -14.27
CA ARG A 418 4.20 10.13 -14.29
C ARG A 418 2.82 9.64 -14.76
N PHE A 419 1.80 9.99 -14.01
CA PHE A 419 0.41 9.88 -14.46
C PHE A 419 -0.03 11.27 -14.92
N VAL A 420 -0.22 11.41 -16.22
CA VAL A 420 -0.63 12.66 -16.86
C VAL A 420 -2.12 12.81 -16.78
N ALA A 421 -2.60 13.88 -16.17
CA ALA A 421 -4.01 14.19 -16.08
C ALA A 421 -4.64 14.41 -17.48
N PRO A 422 -5.91 14.07 -17.67
CA PRO A 422 -6.61 14.26 -18.92
C PRO A 422 -6.65 15.74 -19.29
N LYS A 423 -6.12 16.06 -20.46
CA LYS A 423 -6.14 17.41 -21.04
C LYS A 423 -7.38 17.61 -21.90
N ALA A 424 -7.73 18.88 -22.15
CA ALA A 424 -8.78 19.20 -23.10
C ALA A 424 -8.49 18.51 -24.44
N SER A 425 -9.46 17.74 -24.95
CA SER A 425 -9.28 16.96 -26.16
C SER A 425 -9.56 17.81 -27.39
N PHE A 426 -8.62 17.83 -28.32
CA PHE A 426 -8.84 18.32 -29.67
C PHE A 426 -9.18 17.18 -30.67
N ILE A 427 -9.11 15.92 -30.24
CA ILE A 427 -9.58 14.78 -31.06
C ILE A 427 -11.07 14.59 -30.79
N THR A 428 -11.88 14.79 -31.82
CA THR A 428 -13.34 14.77 -31.75
C THR A 428 -13.95 13.46 -32.25
N GLY A 429 -13.18 12.64 -32.96
CA GLY A 429 -13.64 11.35 -33.47
C GLY A 429 -12.54 10.52 -34.12
N ILE A 430 -12.73 9.22 -34.16
CA ILE A 430 -11.94 8.27 -34.95
C ILE A 430 -12.90 7.51 -35.85
N THR A 431 -12.56 7.31 -37.13
CA THR A 431 -13.39 6.58 -38.07
C THR A 431 -12.57 5.61 -38.94
N PRO A 432 -12.89 4.33 -38.93
CA PRO A 432 -13.85 3.65 -38.04
C PRO A 432 -13.33 3.49 -36.62
N ALA A 433 -14.22 3.66 -35.63
CA ALA A 433 -13.83 3.56 -34.20
C ALA A 433 -13.85 2.11 -33.68
N TYR A 434 -14.31 1.17 -34.46
CA TYR A 434 -14.33 -0.27 -34.22
C TYR A 434 -14.15 -0.99 -35.54
N GLY A 435 -13.49 -2.14 -35.53
CA GLY A 435 -13.36 -2.97 -36.72
C GLY A 435 -12.68 -4.31 -36.47
N ILE A 436 -12.73 -5.13 -37.49
CA ILE A 436 -12.04 -6.43 -37.55
C ILE A 436 -11.12 -6.41 -38.77
N ILE A 437 -9.84 -6.75 -38.58
CA ILE A 437 -8.82 -6.81 -39.63
C ILE A 437 -8.37 -8.27 -39.77
N ASN A 438 -8.52 -8.84 -40.99
CA ASN A 438 -8.08 -10.21 -41.22
C ASN A 438 -6.54 -10.32 -41.19
N PRO A 439 -6.00 -11.52 -40.97
CA PRO A 439 -4.57 -11.79 -41.04
C PRO A 439 -3.93 -11.24 -42.30
N GLY A 440 -2.85 -10.46 -42.16
CA GLY A 440 -2.12 -9.84 -43.27
C GLY A 440 -2.76 -8.59 -43.87
N ASP A 441 -3.97 -8.22 -43.44
CA ASP A 441 -4.66 -7.02 -43.87
C ASP A 441 -4.32 -5.80 -43.02
N LYS A 442 -4.72 -4.61 -43.47
CA LYS A 442 -4.62 -3.34 -42.72
C LYS A 442 -5.84 -2.46 -42.98
N ALA A 443 -6.15 -1.64 -42.03
CA ALA A 443 -7.18 -0.60 -42.10
C ALA A 443 -6.53 0.80 -41.96
N THR A 444 -6.95 1.74 -42.78
CA THR A 444 -6.61 3.16 -42.61
C THR A 444 -7.73 3.82 -41.84
N LEU A 445 -7.37 4.54 -40.79
CA LEU A 445 -8.30 5.23 -39.90
C LEU A 445 -8.06 6.74 -39.98
N THR A 446 -9.12 7.48 -39.80
CA THR A 446 -9.10 8.94 -39.82
C THR A 446 -9.48 9.48 -38.45
N ALA A 447 -8.60 10.25 -37.86
CA ALA A 447 -8.88 11.06 -36.68
C ALA A 447 -9.44 12.41 -37.10
N SER A 448 -10.58 12.82 -36.55
CA SER A 448 -11.14 14.17 -36.69
C SER A 448 -10.59 15.05 -35.60
N VAL A 449 -10.07 16.20 -35.99
CA VAL A 449 -9.40 17.17 -35.09
C VAL A 449 -10.11 18.48 -35.16
N ALA A 450 -10.37 19.12 -34.02
CA ALA A 450 -10.94 20.46 -33.94
C ALA A 450 -10.37 21.25 -32.75
N ALA A 451 -10.04 22.49 -32.99
CA ALA A 451 -9.76 23.46 -31.95
C ALA A 451 -11.03 23.75 -31.13
N ASN A 452 -10.90 23.98 -29.83
CA ASN A 452 -12.01 24.36 -28.97
C ASN A 452 -11.56 25.29 -27.83
N GLU A 453 -12.52 25.94 -27.19
CA GLU A 453 -12.31 26.96 -26.18
C GLU A 453 -11.63 26.48 -24.88
N ASN A 454 -11.54 25.15 -24.67
CA ASN A 454 -10.93 24.60 -23.47
C ASN A 454 -9.43 24.34 -23.64
N LEU A 455 -8.89 24.50 -24.85
CA LEU A 455 -7.47 24.37 -25.12
C LEU A 455 -6.71 25.54 -24.50
N VAL A 456 -5.43 25.31 -24.19
CA VAL A 456 -4.47 26.31 -23.71
C VAL A 456 -3.37 26.48 -24.71
N ALA A 457 -2.77 27.67 -24.76
CA ALA A 457 -1.70 28.02 -25.72
C ALA A 457 -0.44 27.18 -25.51
N GLY A 458 0.26 26.90 -26.59
CA GLY A 458 1.52 26.20 -26.62
C GLY A 458 1.41 24.77 -27.15
N ASP A 459 2.51 24.06 -27.05
CA ASP A 459 2.58 22.69 -27.53
C ASP A 459 1.82 21.76 -26.55
N THR A 460 0.98 20.93 -27.13
CA THR A 460 0.13 19.99 -26.38
C THR A 460 0.01 18.67 -27.12
N TYR A 461 -0.49 17.65 -26.44
CA TYR A 461 -0.82 16.38 -27.09
C TYR A 461 -2.07 15.76 -26.49
N ASN A 462 -2.74 14.94 -27.29
CA ASN A 462 -3.73 13.98 -26.81
C ASN A 462 -3.22 12.56 -27.01
N ARG A 463 -3.50 11.69 -26.07
CA ARG A 463 -3.40 10.25 -26.22
C ARG A 463 -4.80 9.66 -26.33
N ILE A 464 -5.00 8.78 -27.30
CA ILE A 464 -6.26 8.06 -27.48
C ILE A 464 -5.99 6.57 -27.26
N THR A 465 -6.75 5.99 -26.35
CA THR A 465 -6.66 4.56 -26.05
C THR A 465 -7.27 3.74 -27.17
N LEU A 466 -6.55 2.73 -27.60
CA LEU A 466 -6.93 1.71 -28.53
C LEU A 466 -6.85 0.35 -27.83
N LEU A 467 -7.97 -0.37 -27.79
CA LEU A 467 -8.01 -1.73 -27.27
C LEU A 467 -8.04 -2.72 -28.41
N SER A 468 -7.42 -3.86 -28.24
CA SER A 468 -7.40 -4.96 -29.20
C SER A 468 -7.46 -6.32 -28.52
N ASN A 469 -7.74 -7.36 -29.30
CA ASN A 469 -7.65 -8.75 -28.90
C ASN A 469 -6.25 -9.35 -29.09
N ASP A 470 -5.24 -8.53 -29.34
CA ASP A 470 -3.83 -8.93 -29.28
C ASP A 470 -3.46 -9.21 -27.81
N PRO A 471 -3.06 -10.44 -27.45
CA PRO A 471 -2.75 -10.78 -26.05
C PRO A 471 -1.50 -10.08 -25.51
N ASP A 472 -0.54 -9.76 -26.40
CA ASP A 472 0.71 -9.11 -26.01
C ASP A 472 0.55 -7.57 -25.97
N GLN A 473 -0.39 -7.03 -26.73
CA GLN A 473 -0.64 -5.60 -26.89
C GLN A 473 -2.14 -5.28 -26.86
N SER A 474 -2.83 -5.74 -25.82
CA SER A 474 -4.29 -5.55 -25.66
C SER A 474 -4.70 -4.08 -25.49
N THR A 475 -3.77 -3.22 -25.09
CA THR A 475 -3.96 -1.77 -24.95
C THR A 475 -2.80 -1.04 -25.61
N SER A 476 -3.13 -0.13 -26.52
CA SER A 476 -2.18 0.75 -27.21
C SER A 476 -2.62 2.20 -27.07
N TYR A 477 -1.70 3.11 -27.27
CA TYR A 477 -1.98 4.55 -27.26
C TYR A 477 -1.52 5.18 -28.56
N ILE A 478 -2.36 6.02 -29.13
CA ILE A 478 -2.01 6.83 -30.30
C ILE A 478 -1.86 8.26 -29.84
N ARG A 479 -0.70 8.84 -30.10
CA ARG A 479 -0.35 10.21 -29.70
C ARG A 479 -0.58 11.17 -30.85
N PHE A 480 -1.26 12.26 -30.56
CA PHE A 480 -1.50 13.37 -31.48
C PHE A 480 -0.88 14.64 -30.89
N ASN A 481 0.16 15.17 -31.51
CA ASN A 481 0.80 16.40 -31.09
C ASN A 481 0.20 17.60 -31.86
N ALA A 482 0.02 18.72 -31.18
CA ALA A 482 -0.48 19.94 -31.74
C ALA A 482 0.19 21.17 -31.08
N SER A 483 0.28 22.27 -31.80
CA SER A 483 0.61 23.59 -31.25
C SER A 483 -0.64 24.47 -31.26
N VAL A 484 -1.08 24.89 -30.06
CA VAL A 484 -2.32 25.65 -29.89
C VAL A 484 -1.99 27.16 -29.84
N VAL A 485 -2.70 27.90 -30.64
CA VAL A 485 -2.58 29.38 -30.73
C VAL A 485 -3.98 30.00 -30.67
N GLY A 486 -4.03 31.30 -30.43
CA GLY A 486 -5.26 32.09 -30.50
C GLY A 486 -5.10 33.41 -29.76
N ALA A 487 -5.58 34.52 -30.36
CA ALA A 487 -5.51 35.82 -29.73
C ALA A 487 -6.40 35.93 -28.47
N SER A 488 -7.41 35.06 -28.35
CA SER A 488 -8.26 34.96 -27.18
C SER A 488 -7.60 34.23 -26.02
N LEU A 489 -6.52 33.47 -26.26
CA LEU A 489 -5.74 32.80 -25.22
C LEU A 489 -4.80 33.84 -24.59
N GLN A 490 -5.16 34.28 -23.39
CA GLN A 490 -4.38 35.24 -22.63
C GLN A 490 -3.93 34.65 -21.29
N PRO A 491 -2.73 35.01 -20.80
CA PRO A 491 -2.35 34.78 -19.42
C PRO A 491 -3.21 35.65 -18.51
N VAL A 492 -3.56 35.14 -17.33
CA VAL A 492 -4.28 35.88 -16.29
C VAL A 492 -3.59 35.61 -14.96
N ALA A 493 -3.04 36.65 -14.38
CA ALA A 493 -2.36 36.57 -13.08
C ALA A 493 -3.34 36.83 -11.94
N ILE A 494 -3.27 36.04 -10.90
CA ILE A 494 -3.92 36.28 -9.62
C ILE A 494 -2.97 36.00 -8.46
N LEU A 495 -3.23 36.61 -7.29
CA LEU A 495 -2.65 36.22 -6.01
C LEU A 495 -3.63 35.30 -5.29
N GLU A 496 -3.13 34.28 -4.58
CA GLU A 496 -3.98 33.49 -3.67
C GLU A 496 -4.42 34.33 -2.47
N SER A 497 -3.54 35.26 -2.02
CA SER A 497 -3.87 36.28 -1.04
C SER A 497 -3.16 37.58 -1.42
N ASP A 498 -3.88 38.68 -1.37
CA ASP A 498 -3.36 40.04 -1.59
C ASP A 498 -2.98 40.76 -0.28
N ALA A 499 -3.19 40.10 0.86
CA ALA A 499 -2.86 40.60 2.18
C ALA A 499 -1.99 39.58 2.94
N ILE A 500 -0.76 39.99 3.21
CA ILE A 500 0.22 39.19 3.96
C ILE A 500 0.40 39.85 5.31
N ASP A 501 -0.05 39.16 6.35
CA ASP A 501 0.04 39.66 7.73
C ASP A 501 0.93 38.74 8.57
N PHE A 502 2.12 39.23 8.91
CA PHE A 502 3.04 38.53 9.80
C PHE A 502 2.58 38.55 11.28
N GLY A 503 1.56 39.33 11.62
CA GLY A 503 1.15 39.49 13.00
C GLY A 503 2.26 40.12 13.87
N LYS A 504 2.34 39.68 15.11
CA LYS A 504 3.41 40.07 16.05
C LYS A 504 4.55 39.06 15.99
N VAL A 505 5.74 39.52 15.71
CA VAL A 505 6.93 38.68 15.55
C VAL A 505 8.01 39.15 16.51
N PHE A 506 8.61 38.26 17.24
CA PHE A 506 9.71 38.62 18.16
C PHE A 506 10.95 39.08 17.38
N ARG A 507 11.61 40.09 17.92
CA ARG A 507 12.92 40.51 17.42
C ARG A 507 13.89 39.34 17.41
N THR A 508 14.74 39.27 16.38
CA THR A 508 15.72 38.19 16.12
C THR A 508 15.14 36.82 15.74
N SER A 509 13.83 36.69 15.58
CA SER A 509 13.25 35.45 15.03
C SER A 509 13.28 35.47 13.48
N VAL A 510 13.07 34.32 12.86
CA VAL A 510 12.89 34.20 11.41
C VAL A 510 11.40 34.31 11.10
N ALA A 511 11.02 35.28 10.27
CA ALA A 511 9.63 35.48 9.85
C ALA A 511 9.55 35.49 8.34
N GLN A 512 8.95 34.47 7.76
CA GLN A 512 8.79 34.28 6.32
C GLN A 512 7.38 33.82 6.01
N LEU A 513 6.77 34.42 4.99
CA LEU A 513 5.46 34.02 4.47
C LEU A 513 5.50 34.04 2.93
N PRO A 514 4.77 33.14 2.26
CA PRO A 514 4.71 33.12 0.81
C PRO A 514 3.69 34.15 0.28
N VAL A 515 4.02 34.77 -0.86
CA VAL A 515 3.10 35.42 -1.78
C VAL A 515 2.97 34.53 -3.01
N THR A 516 1.84 33.84 -3.14
CA THR A 516 1.65 32.86 -4.21
C THR A 516 1.02 33.50 -5.43
N VAL A 517 1.77 33.56 -6.52
CA VAL A 517 1.30 33.99 -7.85
C VAL A 517 0.78 32.80 -8.62
N LYS A 518 -0.41 32.88 -9.19
CA LYS A 518 -1.03 31.82 -9.98
C LYS A 518 -1.44 32.32 -11.36
N ASN A 519 -1.21 31.52 -12.38
CA ASN A 519 -1.73 31.72 -13.73
C ASN A 519 -3.07 30.96 -13.88
N VAL A 520 -4.17 31.67 -13.89
CA VAL A 520 -5.52 31.12 -14.16
C VAL A 520 -5.96 31.36 -15.62
N GLY A 521 -5.08 31.91 -16.43
CA GLY A 521 -5.29 32.11 -17.85
C GLY A 521 -5.01 30.88 -18.68
N LYS A 522 -5.07 31.04 -19.98
CA LYS A 522 -4.90 30.00 -20.99
C LYS A 522 -3.61 30.09 -21.79
N ASP A 523 -2.77 31.07 -21.49
CA ASP A 523 -1.43 31.26 -22.10
C ASP A 523 -0.38 31.38 -20.98
N SER A 524 0.89 31.32 -21.37
CA SER A 524 2.03 31.40 -20.45
C SER A 524 2.10 32.76 -19.78
N LEU A 525 2.05 32.82 -18.47
CA LEU A 525 2.22 34.00 -17.64
C LEU A 525 3.73 34.25 -17.44
N GLU A 526 4.21 35.43 -17.83
CA GLU A 526 5.56 35.86 -17.54
C GLU A 526 5.54 36.89 -16.40
N VAL A 527 6.22 36.61 -15.31
CA VAL A 527 6.51 37.55 -14.24
C VAL A 527 7.84 38.23 -14.56
N GLY A 528 7.76 39.46 -14.99
CA GLY A 528 8.92 40.21 -15.50
C GLY A 528 9.71 40.96 -14.43
N ALA A 529 9.01 41.47 -13.41
CA ALA A 529 9.64 42.24 -12.33
C ALA A 529 8.82 42.18 -11.03
N ILE A 530 9.52 42.37 -9.92
CA ILE A 530 8.92 42.51 -8.59
C ILE A 530 9.55 43.73 -7.93
N ALA A 531 8.71 44.61 -7.38
CA ALA A 531 9.16 45.82 -6.72
C ALA A 531 8.46 46.02 -5.36
N LEU A 532 9.21 46.50 -4.37
CA LEU A 532 8.70 46.87 -3.06
C LEU A 532 8.62 48.43 -3.01
N ALA A 533 7.51 48.94 -2.50
CA ALA A 533 7.28 50.37 -2.40
C ALA A 533 8.21 51.07 -1.42
N ASN A 534 8.48 50.45 -0.28
CA ASN A 534 9.26 51.00 0.81
C ASN A 534 10.59 50.26 1.05
N GLY A 535 10.71 49.03 0.62
CA GLY A 535 11.85 48.16 0.90
C GLY A 535 11.98 47.76 2.36
N ASN A 536 10.85 47.70 3.07
CA ASN A 536 10.79 47.33 4.47
C ASN A 536 10.76 45.81 4.71
N VAL A 537 10.58 45.03 3.64
CA VAL A 537 10.67 43.56 3.64
C VAL A 537 11.67 43.14 2.57
N GLU A 538 12.06 41.89 2.63
CA GLU A 538 12.91 41.26 1.59
C GLU A 538 12.13 40.13 0.92
N PHE A 539 12.50 39.78 -0.32
CA PHE A 539 11.93 38.61 -0.98
C PHE A 539 13.01 37.80 -1.70
N ASP A 540 12.76 36.52 -1.84
CA ASP A 540 13.67 35.59 -2.49
C ASP A 540 12.94 34.88 -3.66
N VAL A 541 13.20 35.36 -4.87
CA VAL A 541 12.81 34.72 -6.13
C VAL A 541 13.61 35.33 -7.27
N GLU A 542 14.05 34.53 -8.21
CA GLU A 542 14.67 35.01 -9.44
C GLU A 542 13.60 35.46 -10.44
N VAL A 543 13.75 36.62 -11.01
CA VAL A 543 12.94 37.14 -12.09
C VAL A 543 13.81 37.43 -13.34
N PRO A 544 13.32 37.29 -14.60
CA PRO A 544 11.96 36.83 -14.92
C PRO A 544 11.75 35.31 -14.77
N PHE A 545 10.52 34.91 -14.55
CA PHE A 545 10.11 33.50 -14.62
C PHE A 545 8.77 33.33 -15.32
N LYS A 546 8.44 32.10 -15.77
CA LYS A 546 7.20 31.82 -16.49
C LYS A 546 6.37 30.74 -15.73
N LEU A 547 5.07 30.94 -15.81
CA LEU A 547 4.09 29.97 -15.30
C LEU A 547 3.19 29.51 -16.44
N ALA A 548 3.16 28.23 -16.70
CA ALA A 548 2.19 27.64 -17.62
C ALA A 548 0.75 27.80 -17.06
N PRO A 549 -0.28 27.67 -17.90
CA PRO A 549 -1.68 27.67 -17.44
C PRO A 549 -1.93 26.72 -16.28
N GLY A 550 -2.59 27.20 -15.23
CA GLY A 550 -2.90 26.44 -14.01
C GLY A 550 -1.77 26.38 -12.98
N MET A 551 -0.56 26.77 -13.33
CA MET A 551 0.60 26.69 -12.42
C MET A 551 0.69 27.91 -11.50
N SER A 552 1.30 27.70 -10.31
CA SER A 552 1.60 28.76 -9.34
C SER A 552 3.05 28.71 -8.90
N LYS A 553 3.51 29.81 -8.28
CA LYS A 553 4.83 29.92 -7.69
C LYS A 553 4.79 30.82 -6.46
N ASP A 554 5.51 30.40 -5.43
CA ASP A 554 5.66 31.12 -4.19
C ASP A 554 6.84 32.08 -4.27
N ILE A 555 6.59 33.32 -3.87
CA ILE A 555 7.60 34.36 -3.60
C ILE A 555 7.72 34.44 -2.11
N VAL A 556 8.83 33.95 -1.56
CA VAL A 556 9.06 33.97 -0.11
C VAL A 556 9.38 35.38 0.32
N VAL A 557 8.52 35.97 1.15
CA VAL A 557 8.73 37.30 1.74
C VAL A 557 9.26 37.14 3.14
N SER A 558 10.36 37.83 3.45
CA SER A 558 11.01 37.84 4.75
C SER A 558 10.81 39.18 5.43
N LEU A 559 10.33 39.17 6.68
CA LEU A 559 10.22 40.35 7.50
C LEU A 559 11.53 40.55 8.28
N PRO A 560 12.28 41.66 8.10
CA PRO A 560 13.47 41.96 8.90
C PRO A 560 13.10 42.20 10.38
N THR A 561 13.59 41.33 11.26
CA THR A 561 13.25 41.36 12.70
C THR A 561 14.33 42.00 13.59
N VAL A 562 15.18 42.86 13.01
CA VAL A 562 16.32 43.50 13.74
C VAL A 562 15.87 44.62 14.63
N ALA A 563 14.91 45.43 14.21
CA ALA A 563 14.39 46.60 14.94
C ALA A 563 12.91 46.43 15.27
N GLU A 564 12.53 46.85 16.47
CA GLU A 564 11.14 46.87 16.91
C GLU A 564 10.34 47.97 16.17
N GLY A 565 9.07 47.65 15.89
CA GLY A 565 8.12 48.59 15.30
C GLY A 565 7.21 47.95 14.26
N SER A 566 6.21 48.69 13.83
CA SER A 566 5.31 48.29 12.75
C SER A 566 6.05 48.32 11.42
N VAL A 567 5.86 47.29 10.60
CA VAL A 567 6.39 47.19 9.25
C VAL A 567 5.23 47.12 8.30
N GLU A 568 5.24 47.97 7.31
CA GLU A 568 4.28 47.96 6.19
C GLU A 568 5.05 48.12 4.88
N ASP A 569 4.65 47.36 3.89
CA ASP A 569 5.17 47.45 2.54
C ASP A 569 4.09 47.05 1.53
N VAL A 570 4.32 47.41 0.25
CA VAL A 570 3.48 47.01 -0.84
C VAL A 570 4.37 46.40 -1.93
N MET A 571 4.11 45.16 -2.24
CA MET A 571 4.79 44.43 -3.30
C MET A 571 3.97 44.57 -4.59
N THR A 572 4.59 45.07 -5.64
CA THR A 572 4.03 45.10 -7.00
C THR A 572 4.73 44.05 -7.85
N ILE A 573 3.95 43.17 -8.46
CA ILE A 573 4.43 42.11 -9.34
C ILE A 573 3.95 42.42 -10.76
N THR A 574 4.88 42.72 -11.64
CA THR A 574 4.56 43.08 -13.04
C THR A 574 4.54 41.85 -13.92
N THR A 575 3.42 41.64 -14.59
CA THR A 575 3.21 40.44 -15.42
C THR A 575 2.57 40.80 -16.77
N ASN A 576 2.70 39.90 -17.77
CA ASN A 576 1.98 39.99 -19.02
C ASN A 576 0.49 39.61 -18.90
N GLY A 577 0.03 39.16 -17.75
CA GLY A 577 -1.37 38.77 -17.44
C GLY A 577 -2.07 39.77 -16.51
N GLY A 578 -1.51 40.96 -16.29
CA GLY A 578 -1.97 41.99 -15.35
C GLY A 578 -1.01 42.15 -14.18
N ASP A 579 -0.88 43.37 -13.68
CA ASP A 579 -0.05 43.63 -12.51
C ASP A 579 -0.80 43.24 -11.23
N LEU A 580 -0.05 42.68 -10.29
CA LEU A 580 -0.56 42.23 -9.01
C LEU A 580 0.00 43.08 -7.87
N VAL A 581 -0.80 43.27 -6.83
CA VAL A 581 -0.40 44.05 -5.65
C VAL A 581 -0.68 43.25 -4.41
N ALA A 582 0.37 43.02 -3.59
CA ALA A 582 0.26 42.41 -2.27
C ALA A 582 0.57 43.43 -1.17
N ASN A 583 -0.33 43.60 -0.23
CA ASN A 583 -0.15 44.44 0.96
C ASN A 583 0.48 43.63 2.07
N ILE A 584 1.60 44.08 2.57
CA ILE A 584 2.39 43.36 3.55
C ILE A 584 2.42 44.20 4.83
N LYS A 585 2.15 43.58 5.97
CA LYS A 585 2.24 44.19 7.28
C LYS A 585 2.72 43.21 8.35
N GLY A 586 3.27 43.74 9.42
CA GLY A 586 3.68 43.01 10.61
C GLY A 586 4.12 43.97 11.72
N GLU A 587 4.30 43.47 12.91
CA GLU A 587 4.81 44.22 14.03
C GLU A 587 5.97 43.44 14.67
N VAL A 588 7.18 43.99 14.62
CA VAL A 588 8.33 43.42 15.34
C VAL A 588 8.29 43.93 16.77
N ILE A 589 8.12 43.00 17.70
CA ILE A 589 8.03 43.28 19.12
C ILE A 589 9.33 42.90 19.84
N GLY A 590 9.55 43.44 21.01
CA GLY A 590 10.63 43.03 21.88
C GLY A 590 10.55 41.57 22.29
N VAL A 591 11.51 41.12 23.03
CA VAL A 591 11.49 39.75 23.56
C VAL A 591 11.32 39.83 25.10
N PRO A 592 10.53 38.91 25.68
CA PRO A 592 10.59 38.70 27.13
C PRO A 592 11.95 38.09 27.49
N THR A 593 12.49 38.46 28.61
CA THR A 593 13.77 37.93 29.12
C THR A 593 13.62 37.57 30.58
N ILE A 594 13.59 36.24 30.81
CA ILE A 594 13.46 35.72 32.18
C ILE A 594 14.78 35.81 32.93
N GLU A 595 14.72 36.20 34.19
CA GLU A 595 15.80 36.09 35.14
C GLU A 595 15.27 35.53 36.45
N LEU A 596 15.93 34.52 36.95
CA LEU A 596 15.64 33.87 38.22
C LEU A 596 16.64 34.34 39.29
N SER A 597 16.14 34.61 40.52
CA SER A 597 17.01 34.95 41.64
C SER A 597 17.96 33.85 42.06
N TYR A 598 17.72 32.63 41.60
CA TYR A 598 18.57 31.45 41.81
C TYR A 598 18.56 30.60 40.56
N THR A 599 19.70 30.10 40.17
CA THR A 599 19.87 29.07 39.13
C THR A 599 19.93 27.68 39.76
N GLU A 600 20.21 27.62 41.05
CA GLU A 600 20.26 26.39 41.85
C GLU A 600 19.85 26.72 43.29
N ILE A 601 19.10 25.87 43.93
CA ILE A 601 18.75 25.96 45.33
C ILE A 601 19.27 24.71 46.04
N THR A 602 20.30 24.88 46.83
CA THR A 602 20.84 23.80 47.66
C THR A 602 20.63 24.17 49.15
N ASP A 603 20.05 23.26 49.91
CA ASP A 603 19.89 23.41 51.36
C ASP A 603 19.89 22.08 52.09
N THR A 604 20.02 22.13 53.41
CA THR A 604 19.99 20.98 54.29
C THR A 604 18.84 21.13 55.29
N LEU A 605 17.94 20.16 55.33
CA LEU A 605 16.78 20.16 56.20
C LEU A 605 16.88 19.02 57.23
N GLU A 606 16.46 19.31 58.46
CA GLU A 606 16.21 18.23 59.41
C GLU A 606 14.85 17.57 59.15
N SER A 607 14.79 16.27 59.33
CA SER A 607 13.55 15.51 59.13
C SER A 607 12.37 16.10 59.90
N GLY A 608 11.28 16.38 59.21
CA GLY A 608 10.06 16.95 59.78
C GLY A 608 10.06 18.50 59.88
N THR A 609 11.05 19.18 59.26
CA THR A 609 11.07 20.65 59.17
C THR A 609 10.70 21.12 57.77
N GLU A 610 10.13 22.32 57.68
CA GLU A 610 9.76 22.98 56.42
C GLU A 610 10.66 24.20 56.20
N LEU A 611 11.21 24.33 55.00
CA LEU A 611 11.96 25.54 54.63
C LEU A 611 11.26 26.23 53.46
N LYS A 612 10.99 27.53 53.62
CA LYS A 612 10.42 28.36 52.54
C LYS A 612 11.48 29.29 51.99
N LYS A 613 11.83 29.12 50.72
CA LYS A 613 12.75 30.04 50.02
C LYS A 613 11.96 30.79 48.94
N PRO A 614 12.01 32.15 48.99
CA PRO A 614 11.38 32.96 47.97
C PRO A 614 12.21 32.87 46.69
N LEU A 615 11.59 32.45 45.56
CA LEU A 615 12.13 32.57 44.23
C LEU A 615 11.53 33.81 43.58
N THR A 616 12.36 34.67 43.06
CA THR A 616 11.92 35.83 42.30
C THR A 616 12.14 35.52 40.81
N ILE A 617 11.08 35.69 40.05
CA ILE A 617 11.10 35.65 38.60
C ILE A 617 10.98 37.08 38.11
N SER A 618 11.96 37.56 37.39
CA SER A 618 11.99 38.91 36.83
C SER A 618 11.91 38.83 35.31
N ASN A 619 11.18 39.75 34.73
CA ASN A 619 11.20 39.98 33.29
C ASN A 619 12.04 41.22 32.98
N ASN A 620 13.22 41.02 32.42
CA ASN A 620 14.12 42.10 32.01
C ASN A 620 13.95 42.47 30.51
N GLY A 621 12.97 41.87 29.87
CA GLY A 621 12.59 42.17 28.50
C GLY A 621 11.48 43.23 28.40
N ASN A 622 11.11 43.58 27.15
CA ASN A 622 10.15 44.62 26.85
C ASN A 622 8.73 44.08 26.65
N GLU A 623 8.59 42.79 26.48
CA GLU A 623 7.30 42.14 26.26
C GLU A 623 6.89 41.34 27.52
N PRO A 624 5.60 41.10 27.73
CA PRO A 624 5.11 40.31 28.86
C PRO A 624 5.73 38.91 28.86
N LEU A 625 6.28 38.51 29.99
CA LEU A 625 6.82 37.18 30.21
C LEU A 625 5.68 36.26 30.65
N VAL A 626 5.37 35.28 29.87
CA VAL A 626 4.51 34.17 30.25
C VAL A 626 5.40 33.04 30.74
N TYR A 627 5.14 32.52 31.93
CA TYR A 627 5.91 31.39 32.47
C TYR A 627 4.99 30.41 33.18
N ALA A 628 5.42 29.16 33.19
CA ALA A 628 4.82 28.12 34.01
C ALA A 628 5.91 27.43 34.81
N ILE A 629 5.56 27.01 36.04
CA ILE A 629 6.42 26.21 36.88
C ILE A 629 5.85 24.78 36.84
N ALA A 630 6.52 23.92 36.08
CA ALA A 630 6.17 22.52 36.02
C ALA A 630 7.44 21.69 36.18
N PRO A 631 7.48 20.73 37.10
CA PRO A 631 8.62 19.83 37.20
C PRO A 631 8.65 18.97 35.94
N ASN A 632 9.74 19.08 35.14
CA ASN A 632 10.04 18.26 33.95
C ASN A 632 8.96 18.20 32.88
N ALA A 633 8.12 19.22 32.70
CA ALA A 633 7.14 19.28 31.64
C ALA A 633 7.66 20.09 30.45
N LEU A 634 7.54 19.58 29.26
CA LEU A 634 7.61 20.34 28.01
C LEU A 634 6.32 21.18 27.93
N ILE A 635 6.44 22.49 27.98
CA ILE A 635 5.30 23.41 27.87
C ILE A 635 5.34 23.98 26.48
N ASP A 636 4.30 23.69 25.69
CA ASP A 636 4.04 24.42 24.47
C ASP A 636 3.35 25.75 24.82
N PHE A 637 4.06 26.84 24.63
CA PHE A 637 3.56 28.17 24.94
C PHE A 637 2.53 28.69 23.91
N ALA A 638 2.17 27.90 22.92
CA ALA A 638 1.17 28.24 21.93
C ALA A 638 -0.27 27.90 22.36
N GLU A 639 -0.46 27.13 23.44
CA GLU A 639 -1.78 26.76 23.97
C GLU A 639 -2.00 27.34 25.38
N GLU A 640 -3.25 27.77 25.67
CA GLU A 640 -3.64 28.17 27.04
C GLU A 640 -3.45 27.00 28.00
N VAL A 641 -2.77 27.25 29.13
CA VAL A 641 -2.51 26.23 30.16
C VAL A 641 -3.84 25.74 30.71
N ASP A 642 -4.20 24.50 30.43
CA ASP A 642 -5.40 23.87 30.99
C ASP A 642 -5.32 23.81 32.51
N GLU A 643 -6.34 24.35 33.18
CA GLU A 643 -6.47 24.32 34.65
C GLU A 643 -6.50 22.91 35.25
N ASN A 644 -6.66 21.84 34.40
CA ASN A 644 -6.66 20.46 34.83
C ASN A 644 -5.24 19.84 34.94
N SER A 645 -4.20 20.54 34.53
CA SER A 645 -2.79 20.05 34.61
C SER A 645 -2.15 20.19 36.02
N LYS A 646 -2.95 20.41 37.05
CA LYS A 646 -2.46 20.70 38.44
C LYS A 646 -1.82 19.52 39.19
N THR A 647 -1.72 18.32 38.58
CA THR A 647 -1.12 17.14 39.19
C THR A 647 -0.21 16.43 38.16
N SER A 648 1.02 16.90 38.01
CA SER A 648 2.00 16.28 37.13
C SER A 648 2.96 15.38 37.93
N TYR A 649 3.36 14.28 37.31
CA TYR A 649 4.47 13.43 37.77
C TYR A 649 5.78 13.95 37.18
N ALA A 650 6.83 13.95 37.98
CA ALA A 650 8.19 14.09 37.48
C ALA A 650 8.78 12.70 37.21
N TYR A 651 9.59 12.56 36.21
CA TYR A 651 10.27 11.29 35.94
C TYR A 651 11.79 11.46 36.08
N ALA A 652 12.46 10.33 36.38
CA ALA A 652 13.91 10.21 36.37
C ALA A 652 14.25 8.84 35.71
N ALA A 653 15.26 8.84 34.86
CA ALA A 653 15.70 7.64 34.17
C ALA A 653 17.12 7.22 34.56
N SER A 654 17.40 5.92 34.57
CA SER A 654 18.74 5.40 34.90
C SER A 654 19.79 5.75 33.85
N VAL A 655 19.39 5.91 32.61
CA VAL A 655 20.28 6.36 31.52
C VAL A 655 20.85 7.76 31.77
N ASP A 656 20.10 8.60 32.49
CA ASP A 656 20.50 9.97 32.86
C ASP A 656 21.10 10.04 34.25
N GLY A 657 21.30 8.92 34.95
CA GLY A 657 21.78 8.85 36.33
C GLY A 657 20.74 9.31 37.36
N GLY A 658 19.47 9.49 36.96
CA GLY A 658 18.41 10.03 37.84
C GLY A 658 17.80 8.98 38.79
N THR A 659 17.93 7.66 38.48
CA THR A 659 17.49 6.60 39.37
C THR A 659 18.34 5.34 39.15
N GLU A 660 18.33 4.41 40.10
CA GLU A 660 19.02 3.12 39.96
C GLU A 660 18.05 2.06 39.45
N TYR A 661 18.56 1.13 38.64
CA TYR A 661 17.84 -0.07 38.29
C TYR A 661 17.78 -1.04 39.47
N ASP A 662 16.59 -1.46 39.85
CA ASP A 662 16.35 -2.31 41.00
C ASP A 662 15.22 -3.30 40.66
N TRP A 663 15.59 -4.54 40.42
CA TRP A 663 14.65 -5.62 40.14
C TRP A 663 14.38 -6.44 41.39
N ILE A 664 13.12 -6.54 41.79
CA ILE A 664 12.71 -7.34 42.96
C ILE A 664 12.16 -8.69 42.43
N ASP A 665 12.90 -9.74 42.67
CA ASP A 665 12.49 -11.08 42.24
C ASP A 665 11.32 -11.59 43.09
N ILE A 666 10.11 -11.38 42.63
CA ILE A 666 8.88 -11.90 43.28
C ILE A 666 8.41 -13.20 42.63
N GLU A 667 8.92 -13.59 41.48
CA GLU A 667 8.54 -14.77 40.71
C GLU A 667 9.18 -16.03 41.24
N THR A 668 10.52 -16.07 41.36
CA THR A 668 11.28 -17.26 41.73
C THR A 668 11.41 -17.43 43.26
N THR A 669 11.30 -16.34 44.01
CA THR A 669 11.33 -16.35 45.47
C THR A 669 10.06 -16.87 46.11
N GLY A 670 8.96 -17.03 45.36
CA GLY A 670 7.66 -17.42 45.88
C GLY A 670 6.96 -16.32 46.68
N LEU A 671 7.41 -15.09 46.62
CA LEU A 671 6.77 -13.93 47.28
C LEU A 671 5.55 -13.45 46.46
N GLY A 672 5.62 -13.53 45.14
CA GLY A 672 4.57 -13.09 44.25
C GLY A 672 3.47 -14.09 44.06
N GLU A 673 2.24 -13.62 43.97
CA GLU A 673 1.08 -14.40 43.55
C GLU A 673 0.95 -14.31 42.02
N GLN A 674 0.83 -15.47 41.35
CA GLN A 674 0.66 -15.51 39.89
C GLN A 674 -0.76 -15.13 39.52
N ASN A 675 -0.89 -14.19 38.58
CA ASN A 675 -2.17 -13.80 38.00
C ASN A 675 -2.64 -14.82 36.96
N ASN A 676 -3.85 -15.35 37.10
CA ASN A 676 -4.44 -16.30 36.17
C ASN A 676 -5.40 -15.58 35.22
N PHE A 677 -5.06 -15.50 33.96
CA PHE A 677 -5.88 -14.92 32.89
C PHE A 677 -6.56 -16.00 32.05
N SER A 678 -7.68 -15.64 31.41
CA SER A 678 -8.34 -16.53 30.47
C SER A 678 -7.58 -16.52 29.13
N TYR A 679 -7.20 -17.69 28.66
CA TYR A 679 -6.48 -17.87 27.40
C TYR A 679 -7.18 -17.29 26.17
N TYR A 680 -8.50 -17.23 26.19
CA TYR A 680 -9.31 -16.80 25.05
C TYR A 680 -9.72 -15.32 25.09
N ASN A 681 -9.29 -14.58 26.09
CA ASN A 681 -9.63 -13.17 26.25
C ASN A 681 -8.36 -12.33 26.30
N SER A 682 -8.02 -11.68 25.21
CA SER A 682 -6.83 -10.83 25.10
C SER A 682 -6.86 -9.58 26.00
N HIS A 683 -7.95 -9.33 26.72
CA HIS A 683 -8.14 -8.18 27.61
C HIS A 683 -8.66 -8.59 28.99
N ASP A 684 -8.25 -9.76 29.42
CA ASP A 684 -8.57 -10.23 30.75
C ASP A 684 -7.75 -9.47 31.81
N TYR A 685 -8.31 -9.29 32.97
CA TYR A 685 -7.65 -8.62 34.09
C TYR A 685 -7.86 -9.35 35.40
N VAL A 686 -6.93 -9.12 36.32
CA VAL A 686 -7.05 -9.51 37.72
C VAL A 686 -7.20 -8.25 38.56
N ALA A 687 -8.26 -8.21 39.36
CA ALA A 687 -8.51 -7.12 40.28
C ALA A 687 -7.81 -7.38 41.63
N VAL A 688 -6.98 -6.46 42.08
CA VAL A 688 -6.18 -6.58 43.31
C VAL A 688 -6.51 -5.42 44.25
N GLU A 689 -6.88 -5.74 45.49
CA GLU A 689 -7.10 -4.76 46.54
C GLU A 689 -5.75 -4.27 47.11
N LEU A 690 -5.60 -2.99 47.24
CA LEU A 690 -4.44 -2.37 47.88
C LEU A 690 -4.72 -2.10 49.38
N PRO A 691 -3.83 -2.45 50.29
CA PRO A 691 -3.99 -2.16 51.71
C PRO A 691 -3.77 -0.69 52.06
N PHE A 692 -3.43 0.11 51.06
CA PHE A 692 -3.24 1.55 51.15
C PHE A 692 -4.00 2.28 50.04
N GLU A 693 -4.19 3.58 50.22
CA GLU A 693 -4.74 4.42 49.16
C GLU A 693 -3.58 4.94 48.30
N PHE A 694 -3.52 4.51 47.03
CA PHE A 694 -2.53 4.98 46.08
C PHE A 694 -3.00 6.30 45.45
N PRO A 695 -2.29 7.41 45.64
CA PRO A 695 -2.64 8.68 45.03
C PRO A 695 -2.16 8.73 43.57
N PHE A 696 -3.09 8.94 42.62
CA PHE A 696 -2.79 9.03 41.20
C PHE A 696 -3.60 10.17 40.59
N TYR A 697 -2.93 11.15 39.98
CA TYR A 697 -3.52 12.38 39.42
C TYR A 697 -4.62 12.99 40.30
N GLY A 698 -4.26 13.24 41.56
CA GLY A 698 -5.12 13.90 42.53
C GLY A 698 -6.29 13.07 43.11
N LYS A 699 -6.44 11.82 42.65
CA LYS A 699 -7.41 10.88 43.20
C LYS A 699 -6.71 9.78 43.98
N LYS A 700 -7.44 9.08 44.82
CA LYS A 700 -6.91 7.98 45.64
C LYS A 700 -7.63 6.69 45.30
N TYR A 701 -6.86 5.63 45.10
CA TYR A 701 -7.34 4.33 44.71
C TYR A 701 -6.88 3.27 45.69
N SER A 702 -7.81 2.44 46.14
CA SER A 702 -7.57 1.27 46.99
C SER A 702 -7.64 -0.06 46.23
N LYS A 703 -7.73 0.03 44.93
CA LYS A 703 -7.84 -1.14 44.03
C LYS A 703 -7.15 -0.88 42.73
N MET A 704 -6.50 -1.90 42.17
CA MET A 704 -5.91 -1.88 40.85
C MET A 704 -6.39 -3.04 40.00
N TYR A 705 -6.33 -2.91 38.70
CA TYR A 705 -6.68 -3.93 37.70
C TYR A 705 -5.44 -4.20 36.86
N ILE A 706 -4.89 -5.39 36.97
CA ILE A 706 -3.71 -5.83 36.23
C ILE A 706 -4.19 -6.50 34.96
N TYR A 707 -3.85 -5.96 33.79
CA TYR A 707 -4.29 -6.48 32.50
C TYR A 707 -3.25 -7.42 31.90
N ASN A 708 -3.72 -8.47 31.23
CA ASN A 708 -2.87 -9.42 30.53
C ASN A 708 -2.14 -8.81 29.31
N THR A 709 -2.47 -7.60 28.91
CA THR A 709 -1.81 -6.81 27.88
C THR A 709 -0.69 -5.92 28.42
N GLY A 710 -0.28 -6.06 29.68
CA GLY A 710 0.97 -5.50 30.16
C GLY A 710 0.89 -4.12 30.84
N PHE A 711 -0.27 -3.73 31.34
CA PHE A 711 -0.45 -2.48 32.07
C PHE A 711 -1.35 -2.64 33.31
N VAL A 712 -1.38 -1.61 34.13
CA VAL A 712 -2.25 -1.54 35.31
C VAL A 712 -3.21 -0.34 35.14
N SER A 713 -4.48 -0.54 35.45
CA SER A 713 -5.49 0.52 35.54
C SER A 713 -6.04 0.63 36.96
N PHE A 714 -6.46 1.85 37.35
CA PHE A 714 -7.18 2.09 38.62
C PHE A 714 -8.69 2.20 38.43
N THR A 715 -9.18 1.97 37.21
CA THR A 715 -10.59 1.94 36.87
C THR A 715 -10.93 0.64 36.14
N GLU A 716 -12.02 0.00 36.56
CA GLU A 716 -12.51 -1.19 35.90
C GLU A 716 -13.06 -0.85 34.52
N ARG A 717 -12.75 -1.68 33.53
CA ARG A 717 -13.33 -1.55 32.19
C ARG A 717 -14.80 -1.93 32.19
N VAL A 718 -15.66 -1.11 31.63
CA VAL A 718 -17.12 -1.28 31.66
C VAL A 718 -17.66 -2.00 30.42
N ASP A 719 -16.96 -2.03 29.28
CA ASP A 719 -17.44 -2.63 28.05
C ASP A 719 -16.69 -3.91 27.69
N GLN A 720 -17.44 -4.95 27.36
CA GLN A 720 -16.91 -6.27 26.99
C GLN A 720 -16.82 -6.42 25.47
N LYS A 721 -16.12 -5.55 24.76
CA LYS A 721 -15.81 -5.83 23.35
C LYS A 721 -14.67 -6.84 23.28
N MET A 722 -14.89 -7.93 22.55
CA MET A 722 -14.01 -9.10 22.47
C MET A 722 -12.64 -8.83 21.83
N TRP A 723 -12.48 -7.70 21.16
CA TRP A 723 -11.25 -7.24 20.51
C TRP A 723 -11.18 -5.71 20.55
N PRO A 724 -10.73 -5.09 21.64
CA PRO A 724 -10.31 -3.71 21.52
C PRO A 724 -8.94 -3.70 20.88
N GLU A 725 -8.84 -3.09 19.73
CA GLU A 725 -7.56 -2.67 19.20
C GLU A 725 -6.94 -1.69 20.19
N PRO A 726 -5.66 -1.85 20.60
CA PRO A 726 -5.00 -0.81 21.34
C PRO A 726 -5.00 0.45 20.47
N PRO A 727 -5.42 1.60 21.00
CA PRO A 727 -5.34 2.84 20.23
C PRO A 727 -3.89 3.10 19.87
N ALA A 728 -3.67 3.52 18.64
CA ALA A 728 -2.36 3.71 18.04
C ALA A 728 -1.47 4.71 18.81
N THR A 729 -2.06 5.58 19.62
CA THR A 729 -1.33 6.59 20.40
C THR A 729 -1.83 6.65 21.82
N PHE A 730 -0.90 6.57 22.79
CA PHE A 730 -1.16 6.87 24.20
C PHE A 730 -0.97 8.37 24.42
N PRO A 731 -1.91 9.09 25.08
CA PRO A 731 -3.17 8.64 25.68
C PRO A 731 -4.42 8.79 24.80
N GLU A 732 -4.33 9.33 23.59
CA GLU A 732 -5.48 9.65 22.75
C GLU A 732 -6.20 8.38 22.26
N GLY A 733 -7.54 8.38 22.38
CA GLY A 733 -8.40 7.31 21.88
C GLY A 733 -8.47 6.05 22.72
N THR A 734 -7.72 5.98 23.85
CA THR A 734 -7.81 4.80 24.75
C THR A 734 -9.15 4.77 25.50
N ILE A 735 -9.76 3.59 25.52
CA ILE A 735 -10.93 3.30 26.36
C ILE A 735 -10.53 3.06 27.84
N TYR A 736 -9.27 2.91 28.11
CA TYR A 736 -8.72 2.74 29.44
C TYR A 736 -8.42 4.10 30.05
N THR A 737 -8.76 4.27 31.29
CA THR A 737 -8.54 5.50 32.06
C THR A 737 -7.75 5.22 33.33
N ASN A 738 -7.00 6.19 33.81
CA ASN A 738 -6.19 6.09 35.03
C ASN A 738 -5.24 4.88 34.99
N ILE A 739 -4.36 4.84 33.96
CA ILE A 739 -3.47 3.73 33.71
C ILE A 739 -2.00 4.06 33.94
N ILE A 740 -1.23 3.04 34.31
CA ILE A 740 0.24 3.04 34.27
C ILE A 740 0.63 1.91 33.31
N ALA A 741 1.25 2.31 32.19
CA ALA A 741 1.69 1.37 31.16
C ALA A 741 3.23 1.43 31.06
N PRO A 742 3.96 0.53 31.73
CA PRO A 742 5.42 0.47 31.62
C PRO A 742 5.88 0.19 30.21
N TYR A 743 5.07 -0.51 29.45
CA TYR A 743 5.24 -0.76 28.02
C TYR A 743 3.87 -0.77 27.34
N TRP A 744 3.68 0.08 26.35
CA TRP A 744 2.42 0.21 25.60
C TRP A 744 2.58 -0.37 24.20
N GLY A 745 1.83 -1.43 23.89
CA GLY A 745 1.88 -2.11 22.59
C GLY A 745 1.05 -3.39 22.60
N MET A 746 0.89 -4.02 21.44
CA MET A 746 0.27 -5.34 21.35
C MET A 746 1.20 -6.39 21.96
N HIS A 747 0.82 -6.92 23.12
CA HIS A 747 1.54 -7.99 23.78
C HIS A 747 0.68 -9.24 23.87
N THR A 748 1.26 -10.37 23.55
CA THR A 748 0.70 -11.68 23.83
C THR A 748 1.63 -12.43 24.78
N MET A 749 1.08 -13.08 25.79
CA MET A 749 1.87 -14.03 26.58
C MET A 749 2.34 -15.17 25.68
N ASP A 750 3.64 -15.41 25.63
CA ASP A 750 4.19 -16.60 24.97
C ASP A 750 3.91 -17.85 25.82
N MET A 751 2.85 -18.57 25.47
CA MET A 751 2.40 -19.76 26.18
C MET A 751 3.38 -20.96 26.07
N SER A 752 4.41 -20.84 25.24
CA SER A 752 5.46 -21.89 25.12
C SER A 752 6.55 -21.77 26.17
N LYS A 753 6.57 -20.65 26.92
CA LYS A 753 7.58 -20.30 27.92
C LYS A 753 6.98 -20.07 29.31
N THR A 754 7.82 -19.66 30.25
CA THR A 754 7.45 -19.29 31.61
C THR A 754 6.76 -17.90 31.71
N ALA A 755 6.12 -17.47 30.62
CA ALA A 755 5.43 -16.19 30.57
C ALA A 755 4.33 -16.12 31.64
N GLY A 756 4.22 -15.00 32.32
CA GLY A 756 3.24 -14.78 33.35
C GLY A 756 3.29 -13.40 33.94
N THR A 757 2.22 -13.04 34.64
CA THR A 757 2.17 -11.83 35.44
C THR A 757 2.09 -12.23 36.89
N TYR A 758 2.87 -11.55 37.74
CA TYR A 758 2.90 -11.79 39.19
C TYR A 758 2.65 -10.48 39.91
N HIS A 759 2.02 -10.53 41.05
CA HIS A 759 1.93 -9.37 41.93
C HIS A 759 2.33 -9.71 43.36
N TYR A 760 2.86 -8.74 44.06
CA TYR A 760 3.22 -8.80 45.48
C TYR A 760 2.84 -7.50 46.15
N ILE A 761 2.02 -7.60 47.19
CA ILE A 761 1.46 -6.43 47.91
C ILE A 761 1.95 -6.42 49.36
N THR A 762 2.46 -5.27 49.79
CA THR A 762 2.83 -4.99 51.18
C THR A 762 1.97 -3.85 51.71
N GLU A 763 2.17 -3.45 52.99
CA GLU A 763 1.47 -2.29 53.57
C GLU A 763 1.81 -0.93 52.92
N ASP A 764 2.96 -0.87 52.19
CA ASP A 764 3.49 0.39 51.66
C ASP A 764 3.82 0.33 50.16
N GLU A 765 3.82 -0.88 49.54
CA GLU A 765 4.22 -1.05 48.17
C GLU A 765 3.36 -2.10 47.45
N ALA A 766 3.13 -1.89 46.15
CA ALA A 766 2.54 -2.90 45.23
C ALA A 766 3.52 -3.10 44.08
N ILE A 767 3.93 -4.33 43.87
CA ILE A 767 4.87 -4.75 42.84
C ILE A 767 4.11 -5.63 41.82
N VAL A 768 4.23 -5.32 40.54
CA VAL A 768 3.66 -6.11 39.45
C VAL A 768 4.77 -6.44 38.46
N SER A 769 5.03 -7.73 38.24
CA SER A 769 6.01 -8.22 37.28
C SER A 769 5.33 -8.80 36.07
N PHE A 770 5.77 -8.41 34.89
CA PHE A 770 5.34 -8.92 33.59
C PHE A 770 6.51 -9.70 32.98
N MET A 771 6.39 -11.04 32.92
CA MET A 771 7.48 -11.95 32.58
C MET A 771 7.29 -12.52 31.18
N GLU A 772 8.33 -12.41 30.34
CA GLU A 772 8.39 -12.97 29.00
C GLU A 772 7.18 -12.59 28.11
N TYR A 773 6.75 -11.36 28.19
CA TYR A 773 5.76 -10.82 27.29
C TYR A 773 6.41 -10.64 25.91
N GLY A 774 5.90 -11.34 24.90
CA GLY A 774 6.38 -11.24 23.52
C GLY A 774 5.50 -10.32 22.70
N ASN A 775 6.10 -9.57 21.80
CA ASN A 775 5.39 -9.04 20.65
C ASN A 775 5.31 -10.14 19.56
N THR A 776 4.65 -9.89 18.44
CA THR A 776 4.51 -10.80 17.29
C THR A 776 5.86 -11.28 16.72
N MET A 777 7.01 -10.78 17.22
CA MET A 777 8.37 -11.10 16.78
C MET A 777 9.15 -12.02 17.72
N ASN A 778 8.51 -12.73 18.63
CA ASN A 778 9.14 -13.74 19.52
C ASN A 778 10.25 -13.22 20.48
N MET A 779 10.32 -11.93 20.78
CA MET A 779 11.23 -11.42 21.80
C MET A 779 10.49 -11.23 23.11
N GLY A 780 10.73 -12.10 24.08
CA GLY A 780 10.20 -11.96 25.42
C GLY A 780 10.80 -10.77 26.14
N VAL A 781 9.97 -9.84 26.58
CA VAL A 781 10.36 -8.68 27.39
C VAL A 781 9.90 -8.90 28.81
N CYS A 782 10.79 -8.64 29.79
CA CYS A 782 10.45 -8.66 31.20
C CYS A 782 10.52 -7.21 31.72
N TYR A 783 9.48 -6.78 32.42
CA TYR A 783 9.43 -5.49 33.07
C TYR A 783 8.63 -5.54 34.35
N GLN A 784 8.87 -4.59 35.22
CA GLN A 784 8.28 -4.55 36.56
C GLN A 784 7.79 -3.15 36.89
N LEU A 785 6.62 -3.06 37.49
CA LEU A 785 6.05 -1.83 38.02
C LEU A 785 6.05 -1.92 39.55
N ILE A 786 6.72 -0.99 40.22
CA ILE A 786 6.74 -0.84 41.68
C ILE A 786 6.01 0.45 42.03
N MET A 787 4.89 0.35 42.69
CA MET A 787 4.05 1.47 43.14
C MET A 787 4.17 1.63 44.63
N LYS A 788 4.42 2.84 45.12
CA LYS A 788 4.54 3.12 46.54
C LYS A 788 3.35 3.93 47.06
N LYS A 789 3.03 3.74 48.32
CA LYS A 789 1.91 4.38 48.99
C LYS A 789 1.93 5.92 48.95
N ASP A 790 3.10 6.53 48.74
CA ASP A 790 3.24 7.96 48.57
C ASP A 790 2.82 8.46 47.17
N GLY A 791 2.47 7.56 46.28
CA GLY A 791 2.08 7.87 44.91
C GLY A 791 3.22 7.78 43.91
N SER A 792 4.47 7.59 44.36
CA SER A 792 5.57 7.36 43.46
C SER A 792 5.50 5.95 42.83
N PHE A 793 5.99 5.80 41.62
CA PHE A 793 6.11 4.48 40.97
C PHE A 793 7.36 4.43 40.10
N LYS A 794 7.86 3.22 39.89
CA LYS A 794 9.10 2.94 39.17
C LYS A 794 8.89 1.79 38.23
#